data_edfc1985d339448f404761bea827cfb2
#
_entry.id   edfc1985d339448f404761bea827cfb2
#
_cell.length_a   1.000
_cell.length_b   1.000
_cell.length_c   1.000
_cell.angle_alpha   90.00
_cell.angle_beta   90.00
_cell.angle_gamma   90.00
#
_symmetry.space_group_name_H-M   'P 1'
#
loop_
_entity.id
_entity.type
_entity.pdbx_description
1 polymer ?
#
loop_
_entity_poly.entity_id
_entity_poly.type
_entity_poly.pdbx_seq_one_letter_code
_entity_poly.pdbx_strand_id
1 'polypeptide(L)'
;MNARSLLTGFAVLAALSGARGQEAKIDFVRDIQPILEFHCVSCHNADEAKADLRFDKASHFFKGGEGGPSLVKGKPDESLMIELVSLPKDDSDVMPPKGRPLNEAEIAKLRQWIAEGAAWPEELTLVARKEEDFKGAEPLKDRGKKLVKVEAFPEDITLEKARDLQSVVVMATYEDDTTVDVTGNATFTFADPALVGLKARNVFTPKKDGQTELTVKVAEHQVKVPVTVKESAVDRPIDFHLDVMPVFMSEGCNIGACHGSARGQDGFMLSLFGYDPEGDHYRLTREMAGYRINLAIPEESLLVEKSIEAVPHTGGKLFEKGSDAYKTMVEWIANGATKRPAEEVPKLLSLSLYPPKLVLEGAGATQQLTVRGKFSDGHDRDVTSLAVFVTNNEPTAAVTPQGLVTAGKRGEAFIMARYDTHTVGIQAIVIPENLEYTRPKMQENNYIDGLVHDKLHKLRILPSGLCSDEEFLRRVYIDMVGLLPTIAEFNAFMADKDPAKRSKKIDELLERKEFTEMWVMKWSELLQIRSNGNIALGIDYKAALLYNGWLRDQIAANRPFNEIVIDMLSSEGGSFAIPATNFYQVERDTLKLSENVAQVFMGMRLQCAQCHNHPFDRWTMNDYYSWAAFFAQIGRKEGVDPREQIVYNRGSGEVKHIVGGRNMPPKFLGGETPDVTGKDRREIVAHWMASPQNLYFSQNISNMVWSHFFGVGIIDPVDDVRISNPASNPELLNALALKFQGEYEYDFRQLVRDICNSATYQRTTKANPSNEHDLNNFAKARIRRQRAEVMLDTITQVTETKNKFTGLPLGSRAVQIADGGTTDYFLTTFGRATRETVCSCEVKMDPSLSQALHLINGPAVGQKVEQGGVIKRLLAEGKTPEQVIEEVYVRCFSRKPTAEEMKQLMGQVAAVGEDKAQRELVLNDVFWAVLNSKEFMFNH
;
A
#
# COMPACT_ATOMS: atom_id res chain seq x y z
N MET A 1 -72.62 -1.31 -40.13
CA MET A 1 -73.83 -2.11 -39.97
C MET A 1 -74.01 -2.41 -38.50
N ASN A 2 -74.91 -1.82 -37.92
CA ASN A 2 -75.95 -2.28 -36.97
C ASN A 2 -75.41 -2.78 -35.62
N ALA A 3 -75.71 -2.21 -34.57
CA ALA A 3 -76.83 -1.54 -33.90
C ALA A 3 -77.49 -2.40 -32.80
N ARG A 4 -77.63 -1.77 -31.63
CA ARG A 4 -78.70 -1.90 -30.64
C ARG A 4 -78.69 -3.20 -29.76
N SER A 5 -78.99 -3.20 -28.47
CA SER A 5 -80.03 -2.46 -27.68
C SER A 5 -79.72 -2.76 -26.19
N LEU A 6 -79.79 -1.79 -25.32
CA LEU A 6 -80.90 -1.35 -24.45
C LEU A 6 -81.18 -2.16 -23.16
N LEU A 7 -80.90 -1.49 -22.04
CA LEU A 7 -81.76 -1.13 -20.90
C LEU A 7 -82.28 -2.23 -19.96
N THR A 8 -81.93 -2.11 -18.70
CA THR A 8 -82.71 -1.71 -17.52
C THR A 8 -81.87 -1.90 -16.27
N GLY A 9 -81.60 -1.01 -15.37
CA GLY A 9 -82.47 -0.11 -14.55
C GLY A 9 -82.82 -0.78 -13.25
N PHE A 10 -82.02 -0.50 -12.11
CA PHE A 10 -82.68 -0.32 -10.80
C PHE A 10 -81.71 0.43 -9.90
N ALA A 11 -82.06 1.59 -9.39
CA ALA A 11 -81.43 2.38 -8.37
C ALA A 11 -81.60 1.68 -6.98
N VAL A 12 -80.46 1.55 -6.27
CA VAL A 12 -80.51 1.42 -4.81
C VAL A 12 -79.56 2.54 -4.26
N LEU A 13 -80.22 3.59 -3.76
CA LEU A 13 -79.62 4.52 -2.83
C LEU A 13 -79.32 3.78 -1.52
N ALA A 14 -78.03 3.64 -1.22
CA ALA A 14 -77.61 3.35 0.14
C ALA A 14 -76.61 4.48 0.51
N ALA A 15 -76.96 5.20 1.53
CA ALA A 15 -76.17 6.25 2.18
C ALA A 15 -74.86 5.66 2.68
N LEU A 16 -73.72 6.07 2.06
CA LEU A 16 -72.42 5.99 2.68
C LEU A 16 -72.15 7.34 3.35
N SER A 17 -72.44 7.42 4.61
CA SER A 17 -71.95 8.42 5.54
C SER A 17 -70.44 8.37 5.49
N GLY A 18 -69.83 9.47 5.04
CA GLY A 18 -68.36 9.67 4.94
C GLY A 18 -67.68 9.47 6.29
N ALA A 19 -66.87 8.44 6.39
CA ALA A 19 -65.78 8.46 7.31
C ALA A 19 -64.71 9.39 6.67
N ARG A 20 -64.75 10.70 7.01
CA ARG A 20 -63.56 11.55 6.90
C ARG A 20 -62.52 10.88 7.79
N GLY A 21 -61.48 10.23 7.18
CA GLY A 21 -60.29 9.87 7.88
C GLY A 21 -59.77 11.14 8.56
N GLN A 22 -59.56 11.09 9.87
CA GLN A 22 -58.85 12.12 10.58
C GLN A 22 -57.47 12.19 9.92
N GLU A 23 -57.20 13.27 9.18
CA GLU A 23 -55.85 13.58 8.68
C GLU A 23 -54.93 13.56 9.90
N ALA A 24 -53.85 12.78 9.82
CA ALA A 24 -52.91 12.65 10.89
C ALA A 24 -52.33 14.05 11.21
N LYS A 25 -52.34 14.43 12.49
CA LYS A 25 -51.83 15.72 12.95
C LYS A 25 -50.35 15.85 12.52
N ILE A 26 -50.00 17.04 12.01
CA ILE A 26 -48.64 17.35 11.59
C ILE A 26 -47.71 17.34 12.79
N ASP A 27 -46.64 16.55 12.70
CA ASP A 27 -45.50 16.57 13.62
C ASP A 27 -44.37 17.44 13.04
N PHE A 28 -43.94 18.43 13.79
CA PHE A 28 -42.93 19.39 13.30
C PHE A 28 -41.62 18.71 12.93
N VAL A 29 -41.11 17.81 13.81
CA VAL A 29 -39.79 17.18 13.62
C VAL A 29 -39.81 16.18 12.47
N ARG A 30 -40.93 15.46 12.29
CA ARG A 30 -41.06 14.45 11.23
C ARG A 30 -41.43 15.07 9.89
N ASP A 31 -42.34 16.04 9.86
CA ASP A 31 -43.00 16.50 8.63
C ASP A 31 -42.54 17.88 8.12
N ILE A 32 -42.11 18.78 9.02
CA ILE A 32 -41.79 20.19 8.69
C ILE A 32 -40.30 20.49 8.76
N GLN A 33 -39.64 20.04 9.79
CA GLN A 33 -38.19 20.25 9.96
C GLN A 33 -37.39 19.86 8.72
N PRO A 34 -37.57 18.66 8.10
CA PRO A 34 -36.80 18.28 6.90
C PRO A 34 -37.03 19.26 5.73
N ILE A 35 -38.27 19.79 5.55
CA ILE A 35 -38.59 20.74 4.49
C ILE A 35 -37.84 22.05 4.70
N LEU A 36 -37.88 22.59 5.93
CA LEU A 36 -37.20 23.84 6.26
C LEU A 36 -35.68 23.73 6.17
N GLU A 37 -35.10 22.67 6.74
CA GLU A 37 -33.65 22.43 6.73
C GLU A 37 -33.11 22.28 5.32
N PHE A 38 -33.89 21.69 4.43
CA PHE A 38 -33.48 21.45 3.05
C PHE A 38 -33.67 22.69 2.15
N HIS A 39 -34.81 23.36 2.22
CA HIS A 39 -35.14 24.40 1.26
C HIS A 39 -34.85 25.84 1.76
N CYS A 40 -34.81 26.06 3.08
CA CYS A 40 -34.85 27.42 3.64
C CYS A 40 -33.57 27.77 4.42
N VAL A 41 -33.10 26.87 5.30
CA VAL A 41 -32.08 27.19 6.29
C VAL A 41 -30.72 27.49 5.65
N SER A 42 -30.41 26.95 4.45
CA SER A 42 -29.15 27.24 3.76
C SER A 42 -28.90 28.71 3.46
N CYS A 43 -29.98 29.49 3.25
CA CYS A 43 -29.94 30.94 2.94
C CYS A 43 -30.49 31.83 4.07
N HIS A 44 -31.18 31.23 5.03
CA HIS A 44 -31.87 31.93 6.10
C HIS A 44 -31.47 31.38 7.47
N ASN A 45 -30.20 31.54 7.84
CA ASN A 45 -29.60 31.07 9.09
C ASN A 45 -28.89 32.22 9.84
N ALA A 46 -28.13 31.91 10.86
CA ALA A 46 -27.38 32.89 11.65
C ALA A 46 -26.27 33.60 10.85
N ASP A 47 -25.69 32.90 9.88
CA ASP A 47 -24.56 33.38 9.09
C ASP A 47 -24.97 34.07 7.80
N GLU A 48 -26.13 33.70 7.22
CA GLU A 48 -26.64 34.23 5.96
C GLU A 48 -28.14 34.51 6.11
N ALA A 49 -28.48 35.59 6.79
CA ALA A 49 -29.89 36.03 7.02
C ALA A 49 -30.40 36.85 5.84
N LYS A 50 -30.62 36.25 4.67
CA LYS A 50 -31.17 36.99 3.52
C LYS A 50 -32.51 37.63 3.85
N ALA A 51 -32.68 38.90 3.49
CA ALA A 51 -33.83 39.71 3.86
C ALA A 51 -34.09 39.78 5.39
N ASP A 52 -33.05 39.70 6.20
CA ASP A 52 -33.12 39.69 7.69
C ASP A 52 -34.01 38.53 8.25
N LEU A 53 -34.28 37.50 7.45
CA LEU A 53 -35.12 36.37 7.81
C LEU A 53 -34.30 35.17 8.18
N ARG A 54 -34.66 34.49 9.29
CA ARG A 54 -33.95 33.31 9.80
C ARG A 54 -34.92 32.16 10.08
N PHE A 55 -34.55 30.94 9.61
CA PHE A 55 -35.27 29.69 9.79
C PHE A 55 -34.58 28.71 10.73
N ASP A 56 -33.49 29.13 11.40
CA ASP A 56 -32.72 28.27 12.29
C ASP A 56 -33.37 28.07 13.67
N LYS A 57 -34.16 29.03 14.17
CA LYS A 57 -34.85 28.92 15.46
C LYS A 57 -36.28 29.51 15.39
N ALA A 58 -37.17 28.92 16.16
CA ALA A 58 -38.55 29.38 16.28
C ALA A 58 -38.64 30.88 16.59
N SER A 59 -37.89 31.37 17.57
CA SER A 59 -37.87 32.79 17.99
C SER A 59 -37.44 33.74 16.88
N HIS A 60 -36.53 33.35 16.00
CA HIS A 60 -36.10 34.17 14.88
C HIS A 60 -37.08 34.09 13.74
N PHE A 61 -37.57 32.93 13.42
CA PHE A 61 -38.53 32.73 12.34
C PHE A 61 -39.84 33.53 12.55
N PHE A 62 -40.44 33.44 13.75
CA PHE A 62 -41.69 34.15 14.06
C PHE A 62 -41.52 35.66 14.22
N LYS A 63 -40.27 36.16 14.40
CA LYS A 63 -39.98 37.59 14.35
C LYS A 63 -40.19 38.15 12.93
N GLY A 64 -39.94 37.32 11.88
CA GLY A 64 -40.00 37.75 10.48
C GLY A 64 -38.72 38.44 10.03
N GLY A 65 -38.67 38.85 8.77
CA GLY A 65 -37.59 39.61 8.15
C GLY A 65 -38.01 41.03 7.67
N GLU A 66 -37.23 41.58 6.72
CA GLU A 66 -37.51 42.92 6.14
C GLU A 66 -38.93 43.07 5.57
N GLY A 67 -39.50 41.98 5.04
CA GLY A 67 -40.86 41.93 4.50
C GLY A 67 -41.98 41.74 5.55
N GLY A 68 -41.62 41.69 6.87
CA GLY A 68 -42.55 41.36 7.92
C GLY A 68 -42.62 39.87 8.29
N PRO A 69 -43.68 39.40 8.98
CA PRO A 69 -43.84 38.01 9.38
C PRO A 69 -43.99 37.09 8.16
N SER A 70 -43.21 36.00 8.12
CA SER A 70 -43.21 35.06 7.01
C SER A 70 -44.46 34.18 6.94
N LEU A 71 -45.18 34.06 8.08
CA LEU A 71 -46.46 33.35 8.15
C LEU A 71 -47.46 33.99 9.11
N VAL A 72 -48.71 33.71 8.89
CA VAL A 72 -49.84 34.06 9.79
C VAL A 72 -50.40 32.76 10.36
N LYS A 73 -50.25 32.56 11.69
CA LYS A 73 -50.71 31.34 12.37
C LYS A 73 -52.17 31.09 12.14
N GLY A 74 -52.52 29.86 11.74
CA GLY A 74 -53.90 29.45 11.41
C GLY A 74 -54.39 29.86 10.04
N LYS A 75 -53.57 30.63 9.24
CA LYS A 75 -54.00 31.18 7.96
C LYS A 75 -52.93 30.95 6.85
N PRO A 76 -52.89 29.82 6.27
CA PRO A 76 -51.89 29.49 5.24
C PRO A 76 -51.99 30.39 4.01
N ASP A 77 -53.19 30.78 3.59
CA ASP A 77 -53.39 31.62 2.40
C ASP A 77 -53.02 33.10 2.60
N GLU A 78 -52.86 33.54 3.83
CA GLU A 78 -52.37 34.88 4.20
C GLU A 78 -50.89 34.89 4.55
N SER A 79 -50.20 33.77 4.37
CA SER A 79 -48.79 33.57 4.77
C SER A 79 -47.85 33.76 3.58
N LEU A 80 -46.97 34.78 3.62
CA LEU A 80 -45.99 35.12 2.60
C LEU A 80 -45.12 33.91 2.20
N MET A 81 -44.75 33.10 3.17
CA MET A 81 -44.00 31.87 2.92
C MET A 81 -44.70 30.93 1.93
N ILE A 82 -45.98 30.73 2.08
CA ILE A 82 -46.77 29.87 1.17
C ILE A 82 -46.92 30.51 -0.22
N GLU A 83 -47.10 31.80 -0.27
CA GLU A 83 -47.15 32.53 -1.53
C GLU A 83 -45.87 32.33 -2.33
N LEU A 84 -44.70 32.64 -1.76
CA LEU A 84 -43.40 32.58 -2.44
C LEU A 84 -42.98 31.15 -2.84
N VAL A 85 -43.25 30.13 -2.03
CA VAL A 85 -42.91 28.74 -2.38
C VAL A 85 -43.85 28.12 -3.40
N SER A 86 -44.99 28.76 -3.66
CA SER A 86 -45.99 28.32 -4.65
C SER A 86 -45.88 29.00 -6.01
N LEU A 87 -44.95 29.97 -6.16
CA LEU A 87 -44.69 30.63 -7.43
C LEU A 87 -44.08 29.69 -8.48
N PRO A 88 -44.31 29.96 -9.77
CA PRO A 88 -43.66 29.26 -10.86
C PRO A 88 -42.12 29.38 -10.75
N LYS A 89 -41.39 28.35 -11.21
CA LYS A 89 -39.91 28.29 -11.10
C LYS A 89 -39.18 29.43 -11.83
N ASP A 90 -39.80 30.02 -12.81
CA ASP A 90 -39.29 31.14 -13.61
C ASP A 90 -39.67 32.51 -13.04
N ASP A 91 -40.43 32.60 -11.96
CA ASP A 91 -40.73 33.82 -11.24
C ASP A 91 -39.49 34.33 -10.46
N SER A 92 -39.24 35.64 -10.49
CA SER A 92 -38.08 36.27 -9.82
C SER A 92 -38.15 36.16 -8.31
N ASP A 93 -39.33 36.02 -7.74
CA ASP A 93 -39.58 36.02 -6.30
C ASP A 93 -39.80 34.62 -5.73
N VAL A 94 -39.68 33.57 -6.58
CA VAL A 94 -39.86 32.18 -6.15
C VAL A 94 -38.82 31.78 -5.07
N MET A 95 -39.31 31.05 -4.07
CA MET A 95 -38.42 30.46 -3.02
C MET A 95 -38.49 28.93 -3.07
N PRO A 96 -37.33 28.27 -3.01
CA PRO A 96 -35.96 28.80 -3.05
C PRO A 96 -35.57 29.28 -4.46
N PRO A 97 -34.71 30.35 -4.57
CA PRO A 97 -34.32 30.91 -5.89
C PRO A 97 -33.29 29.99 -6.62
N LYS A 98 -32.69 29.08 -5.92
CA LYS A 98 -31.73 28.07 -6.45
C LYS A 98 -32.13 26.69 -5.95
N GLY A 99 -31.81 25.67 -6.75
CA GLY A 99 -32.08 24.27 -6.39
C GLY A 99 -33.45 23.78 -6.87
N ARG A 100 -33.94 22.73 -6.21
CA ARG A 100 -35.23 22.11 -6.48
C ARG A 100 -36.34 22.93 -5.79
N PRO A 101 -37.40 23.36 -6.50
CA PRO A 101 -38.57 23.95 -5.84
C PRO A 101 -39.32 22.93 -4.98
N LEU A 102 -40.09 23.40 -4.03
CA LEU A 102 -40.94 22.53 -3.23
C LEU A 102 -41.98 21.83 -4.13
N ASN A 103 -42.25 20.58 -3.84
CA ASN A 103 -43.31 19.85 -4.52
C ASN A 103 -44.70 20.07 -3.84
N GLU A 104 -45.76 19.70 -4.51
CA GLU A 104 -47.15 19.87 -4.01
C GLU A 104 -47.36 19.22 -2.63
N ALA A 105 -46.76 18.09 -2.35
CA ALA A 105 -46.89 17.40 -1.06
C ALA A 105 -46.17 18.16 0.06
N GLU A 106 -45.01 18.75 -0.23
CA GLU A 106 -44.26 19.56 0.74
C GLU A 106 -45.02 20.87 1.03
N ILE A 107 -45.53 21.50 0.01
CA ILE A 107 -46.36 22.70 0.17
C ILE A 107 -47.66 22.38 0.97
N ALA A 108 -48.28 21.24 0.69
CA ALA A 108 -49.49 20.81 1.44
C ALA A 108 -49.19 20.59 2.92
N LYS A 109 -48.03 19.99 3.28
CA LYS A 109 -47.61 19.84 4.66
C LYS A 109 -47.36 21.17 5.36
N LEU A 110 -46.70 22.12 4.70
CA LEU A 110 -46.47 23.45 5.25
C LEU A 110 -47.83 24.18 5.45
N ARG A 111 -48.77 24.08 4.52
CA ARG A 111 -50.13 24.64 4.65
C ARG A 111 -50.88 24.02 5.84
N GLN A 112 -50.85 22.73 6.00
CA GLN A 112 -51.51 22.02 7.10
C GLN A 112 -50.86 22.42 8.44
N TRP A 113 -49.52 22.47 8.53
CA TRP A 113 -48.79 22.91 9.72
C TRP A 113 -49.18 24.32 10.15
N ILE A 114 -49.28 25.26 9.19
CA ILE A 114 -49.70 26.64 9.46
C ILE A 114 -51.18 26.67 9.90
N ALA A 115 -52.05 25.90 9.26
CA ALA A 115 -53.49 25.80 9.61
C ALA A 115 -53.66 25.23 11.05
N GLU A 116 -52.83 24.30 11.48
CA GLU A 116 -52.79 23.72 12.85
C GLU A 116 -52.12 24.65 13.89
N GLY A 117 -51.72 25.89 13.52
CA GLY A 117 -51.19 26.88 14.43
C GLY A 117 -49.67 27.00 14.44
N ALA A 118 -48.97 26.38 13.51
CA ALA A 118 -47.52 26.45 13.29
C ALA A 118 -46.72 26.15 14.57
N ALA A 119 -47.01 25.06 15.22
CA ALA A 119 -46.27 24.62 16.42
C ALA A 119 -44.81 24.27 16.06
N TRP A 120 -43.86 24.88 16.80
CA TRP A 120 -42.41 24.67 16.64
C TRP A 120 -41.79 24.51 18.02
N PRO A 121 -41.05 23.44 18.34
CA PRO A 121 -40.38 23.26 19.64
C PRO A 121 -39.32 24.34 19.87
N GLU A 122 -39.43 25.14 20.92
CA GLU A 122 -38.58 26.33 21.17
C GLU A 122 -37.07 26.00 21.29
N GLU A 123 -36.75 24.84 21.85
CA GLU A 123 -35.37 24.38 22.05
C GLU A 123 -34.73 23.89 20.73
N LEU A 124 -35.48 23.71 19.67
CA LEU A 124 -35.00 23.09 18.44
C LEU A 124 -34.31 24.13 17.55
N THR A 125 -33.03 23.88 17.24
CA THR A 125 -32.28 24.67 16.23
C THR A 125 -32.18 23.84 14.96
N LEU A 126 -32.60 24.43 13.81
CA LEU A 126 -32.47 23.81 12.50
C LEU A 126 -31.10 24.08 11.89
N VAL A 127 -30.61 23.12 11.14
CA VAL A 127 -29.34 23.22 10.38
C VAL A 127 -29.59 22.94 8.90
N ALA A 128 -28.88 23.67 8.05
CA ALA A 128 -28.99 23.45 6.60
C ALA A 128 -28.52 22.02 6.26
N ARG A 129 -29.32 21.33 5.45
CA ARG A 129 -29.03 19.95 5.02
C ARG A 129 -29.14 19.81 3.51
N LYS A 130 -28.45 18.84 2.94
CA LYS A 130 -28.51 18.51 1.51
C LYS A 130 -29.62 17.47 1.25
N GLU A 131 -30.16 17.49 0.04
CA GLU A 131 -31.22 16.54 -0.38
C GLU A 131 -30.78 15.06 -0.18
N GLU A 132 -29.52 14.80 -0.40
CA GLU A 132 -28.92 13.47 -0.26
C GLU A 132 -29.05 12.91 1.15
N ASP A 133 -29.05 13.78 2.17
CA ASP A 133 -29.15 13.40 3.59
C ASP A 133 -30.53 12.82 3.97
N PHE A 134 -31.54 13.04 3.13
CA PHE A 134 -32.95 12.65 3.42
C PHE A 134 -33.59 11.76 2.35
N LYS A 135 -32.90 11.42 1.28
CA LYS A 135 -33.42 10.46 0.31
C LYS A 135 -33.75 9.15 1.00
N GLY A 136 -34.95 8.63 0.78
CA GLY A 136 -35.33 7.28 1.19
C GLY A 136 -34.40 6.23 0.58
N ALA A 137 -34.46 4.98 1.09
CA ALA A 137 -33.68 3.89 0.52
C ALA A 137 -33.98 3.72 -0.96
N GLU A 138 -32.94 3.81 -1.79
CA GLU A 138 -33.07 3.53 -3.21
C GLU A 138 -33.30 2.03 -3.44
N PRO A 139 -34.06 1.63 -4.46
CA PRO A 139 -34.17 0.23 -4.82
C PRO A 139 -32.81 -0.37 -5.18
N LEU A 140 -32.53 -1.56 -4.67
CA LEU A 140 -31.33 -2.28 -5.07
C LEU A 140 -31.42 -2.66 -6.55
N LYS A 141 -30.41 -2.30 -7.34
CA LYS A 141 -30.37 -2.66 -8.77
C LYS A 141 -30.17 -4.17 -8.91
N ASP A 142 -30.98 -4.79 -9.77
CA ASP A 142 -30.74 -6.19 -10.16
C ASP A 142 -29.44 -6.28 -10.98
N ARG A 143 -28.53 -7.10 -10.55
CA ARG A 143 -27.23 -7.35 -11.18
C ARG A 143 -27.19 -8.69 -11.92
N GLY A 144 -28.27 -9.44 -11.95
CA GLY A 144 -28.30 -10.81 -12.48
C GLY A 144 -27.46 -11.81 -11.67
N LYS A 145 -27.02 -11.45 -10.47
CA LYS A 145 -26.22 -12.27 -9.55
C LYS A 145 -26.92 -12.38 -8.21
N LYS A 146 -26.76 -13.53 -7.56
CA LYS A 146 -27.38 -13.76 -6.25
C LYS A 146 -26.64 -12.97 -5.16
N LEU A 147 -27.38 -12.19 -4.39
CA LEU A 147 -26.89 -11.55 -3.18
C LEU A 147 -26.70 -12.63 -2.09
N VAL A 148 -25.48 -12.75 -1.57
CA VAL A 148 -25.12 -13.79 -0.58
C VAL A 148 -25.10 -13.25 0.84
N LYS A 149 -24.57 -12.03 1.03
CA LYS A 149 -24.37 -11.44 2.35
C LYS A 149 -24.56 -9.92 2.32
N VAL A 150 -25.13 -9.38 3.38
CA VAL A 150 -25.13 -7.94 3.68
C VAL A 150 -24.45 -7.74 5.03
N GLU A 151 -23.53 -6.80 5.11
CA GLU A 151 -22.78 -6.46 6.32
C GLU A 151 -22.91 -4.97 6.58
N ALA A 152 -23.03 -4.59 7.83
CA ALA A 152 -23.00 -3.20 8.28
C ALA A 152 -21.73 -2.96 9.09
N PHE A 153 -21.07 -1.85 8.85
CA PHE A 153 -19.82 -1.49 9.49
C PHE A 153 -19.93 -0.11 10.15
N PRO A 154 -19.45 0.01 11.39
CA PRO A 154 -18.89 -1.03 12.25
C PRO A 154 -19.93 -2.05 12.71
N GLU A 155 -19.46 -3.20 13.20
CA GLU A 155 -20.33 -4.30 13.69
C GLU A 155 -20.95 -4.00 15.06
N ASP A 156 -20.43 -3.01 15.79
CA ASP A 156 -20.96 -2.47 17.04
C ASP A 156 -20.77 -0.94 17.03
N ILE A 157 -21.64 -0.22 17.68
CA ILE A 157 -21.60 1.25 17.79
C ILE A 157 -21.52 1.64 19.26
N THR A 158 -20.50 2.42 19.60
CA THR A 158 -20.43 3.11 20.88
C THR A 158 -20.42 4.61 20.61
N LEU A 159 -21.38 5.35 21.15
CA LEU A 159 -21.47 6.80 21.13
C LEU A 159 -21.22 7.28 22.56
N GLU A 160 -20.08 7.89 22.79
CA GLU A 160 -19.70 8.40 24.11
C GLU A 160 -19.47 9.89 24.04
N LYS A 161 -20.19 10.65 24.88
CA LYS A 161 -20.15 12.12 24.95
C LYS A 161 -20.87 12.84 23.80
N ALA A 162 -21.27 14.04 24.07
CA ALA A 162 -22.18 14.83 23.21
C ALA A 162 -21.70 15.06 21.77
N ARG A 163 -20.37 15.10 21.57
CA ARG A 163 -19.76 15.38 20.25
C ARG A 163 -19.56 14.16 19.39
N ASP A 164 -19.77 12.97 19.91
CA ASP A 164 -19.53 11.75 19.16
C ASP A 164 -20.53 11.61 18.00
N LEU A 165 -20.04 11.00 16.97
CA LEU A 165 -20.85 10.57 15.84
C LEU A 165 -20.32 9.21 15.35
N GLN A 166 -21.19 8.46 14.68
CA GLN A 166 -20.78 7.24 13.98
C GLN A 166 -21.48 7.16 12.63
N SER A 167 -20.69 7.09 11.59
CA SER A 167 -21.14 6.76 10.23
C SER A 167 -21.23 5.24 10.07
N VAL A 168 -22.31 4.77 9.49
CA VAL A 168 -22.50 3.34 9.18
C VAL A 168 -22.47 3.15 7.67
N VAL A 169 -21.61 2.24 7.23
CA VAL A 169 -21.49 1.83 5.84
C VAL A 169 -22.02 0.41 5.68
N VAL A 170 -22.76 0.17 4.61
CA VAL A 170 -23.40 -1.14 4.36
C VAL A 170 -22.87 -1.70 3.06
N MET A 171 -22.31 -2.90 3.12
CA MET A 171 -21.74 -3.61 1.99
C MET A 171 -22.53 -4.87 1.68
N ALA A 172 -22.85 -5.06 0.42
CA ALA A 172 -23.40 -6.32 -0.11
C ALA A 172 -22.28 -7.13 -0.77
N THR A 173 -22.29 -8.46 -0.53
CA THR A 173 -21.41 -9.42 -1.20
C THR A 173 -22.26 -10.37 -2.04
N TYR A 174 -21.88 -10.53 -3.31
CA TYR A 174 -22.55 -11.39 -4.28
C TYR A 174 -21.87 -12.77 -4.39
N GLU A 175 -22.55 -13.73 -5.05
CA GLU A 175 -22.10 -15.13 -5.18
C GLU A 175 -20.75 -15.31 -5.91
N ASP A 176 -20.30 -14.28 -6.61
CA ASP A 176 -19.01 -14.22 -7.29
C ASP A 176 -17.96 -13.43 -6.50
N ASP A 177 -18.17 -13.20 -5.21
CA ASP A 177 -17.33 -12.41 -4.30
C ASP A 177 -17.21 -10.92 -4.65
N THR A 178 -18.00 -10.38 -5.58
CA THR A 178 -18.04 -8.93 -5.82
C THR A 178 -18.73 -8.21 -4.68
N THR A 179 -18.25 -7.00 -4.35
CA THR A 179 -18.80 -6.18 -3.27
C THR A 179 -19.41 -4.90 -3.82
N VAL A 180 -20.50 -4.43 -3.21
CA VAL A 180 -21.22 -3.22 -3.60
C VAL A 180 -21.58 -2.43 -2.36
N ASP A 181 -21.37 -1.11 -2.41
CA ASP A 181 -21.91 -0.20 -1.42
C ASP A 181 -23.44 -0.10 -1.58
N VAL A 182 -24.13 -0.59 -0.58
CA VAL A 182 -25.60 -0.56 -0.50
C VAL A 182 -26.09 0.33 0.64
N THR A 183 -25.25 1.24 1.13
CA THR A 183 -25.61 2.20 2.17
C THR A 183 -26.80 3.05 1.71
N GLY A 184 -26.81 3.45 0.43
CA GLY A 184 -27.91 4.15 -0.23
C GLY A 184 -29.19 3.33 -0.34
N ASN A 185 -29.13 2.01 -0.29
CA ASN A 185 -30.27 1.09 -0.39
C ASN A 185 -30.76 0.58 0.98
N ALA A 186 -30.03 0.90 2.06
CA ALA A 186 -30.34 0.41 3.40
C ALA A 186 -31.38 1.27 4.11
N THR A 187 -32.23 0.66 4.91
CA THR A 187 -33.10 1.33 5.87
C THR A 187 -32.53 1.12 7.27
N PHE A 188 -32.41 2.19 8.04
CA PHE A 188 -31.86 2.21 9.39
C PHE A 188 -32.99 2.45 10.40
N THR A 189 -33.16 1.52 11.36
CA THR A 189 -34.24 1.61 12.36
C THR A 189 -33.70 1.24 13.74
N PHE A 190 -33.83 2.14 14.71
CA PHE A 190 -33.44 1.87 16.10
C PHE A 190 -34.62 1.27 16.88
N ALA A 191 -34.32 0.28 17.72
CA ALA A 191 -35.32 -0.28 18.63
C ALA A 191 -35.82 0.77 19.66
N ASP A 192 -34.90 1.66 20.11
CA ASP A 192 -35.25 2.87 20.88
C ASP A 192 -34.65 4.11 20.22
N PRO A 193 -35.41 4.84 19.40
CA PRO A 193 -34.95 6.04 18.71
C PRO A 193 -34.76 7.25 19.64
N ALA A 194 -35.20 7.20 20.90
CA ALA A 194 -35.01 8.29 21.85
C ALA A 194 -33.54 8.41 22.31
N LEU A 195 -32.75 7.35 22.18
CA LEU A 195 -31.36 7.34 22.60
C LEU A 195 -30.40 7.94 21.59
N VAL A 196 -30.76 7.93 20.30
CA VAL A 196 -29.87 8.24 19.17
C VAL A 196 -30.42 9.37 18.31
N GLY A 197 -29.56 10.33 17.97
CA GLY A 197 -29.81 11.40 17.02
C GLY A 197 -29.41 11.02 15.60
N LEU A 198 -29.95 11.74 14.62
CA LEU A 198 -29.62 11.60 13.21
C LEU A 198 -28.97 12.89 12.70
N LYS A 199 -27.69 12.84 12.35
CA LYS A 199 -26.98 13.96 11.71
C LYS A 199 -27.11 13.89 10.18
N ALA A 200 -27.01 12.68 9.63
CA ALA A 200 -27.32 12.35 8.26
C ALA A 200 -27.96 10.97 8.22
N ARG A 201 -28.46 10.51 7.08
CA ARG A 201 -29.19 9.25 6.94
C ARG A 201 -28.51 8.04 7.59
N ASN A 202 -27.18 7.94 7.47
CA ASN A 202 -26.35 6.86 8.04
C ASN A 202 -25.34 7.35 9.06
N VAL A 203 -25.51 8.56 9.60
CA VAL A 203 -24.61 9.18 10.61
C VAL A 203 -25.41 9.49 11.87
N PHE A 204 -25.04 8.84 12.96
CA PHE A 204 -25.75 8.84 14.21
C PHE A 204 -24.99 9.59 15.29
N THR A 205 -25.73 10.23 16.22
CA THR A 205 -25.20 11.03 17.33
C THR A 205 -25.86 10.61 18.63
N PRO A 206 -25.22 10.78 19.80
CA PRO A 206 -25.83 10.46 21.10
C PRO A 206 -26.90 11.48 21.46
N LYS A 207 -28.01 11.02 22.07
CA LYS A 207 -29.05 11.87 22.65
C LYS A 207 -29.29 11.61 24.13
N LYS A 208 -29.31 10.32 24.51
CA LYS A 208 -29.60 9.90 25.87
C LYS A 208 -28.89 8.58 26.15
N ASP A 209 -28.33 8.43 27.34
CA ASP A 209 -27.65 7.22 27.77
C ASP A 209 -28.56 6.00 27.78
N GLY A 210 -28.01 4.88 27.33
CA GLY A 210 -28.72 3.60 27.28
C GLY A 210 -28.14 2.65 26.23
N GLN A 211 -28.81 1.54 26.04
CA GLN A 211 -28.48 0.53 25.05
C GLN A 211 -29.67 0.31 24.12
N THR A 212 -29.40 0.21 22.83
CA THR A 212 -30.42 -0.10 21.82
C THR A 212 -29.80 -0.96 20.72
N GLU A 213 -30.60 -1.34 19.75
CA GLU A 213 -30.16 -2.10 18.59
C GLU A 213 -30.53 -1.34 17.32
N LEU A 214 -29.56 -1.18 16.42
CA LEU A 214 -29.81 -0.67 15.08
C LEU A 214 -30.11 -1.85 14.16
N THR A 215 -31.28 -1.86 13.54
CA THR A 215 -31.65 -2.77 12.48
C THR A 215 -31.36 -2.10 11.13
N VAL A 216 -30.47 -2.70 10.35
CA VAL A 216 -30.12 -2.32 8.98
C VAL A 216 -30.77 -3.30 8.03
N LYS A 217 -31.66 -2.83 7.15
CA LYS A 217 -32.38 -3.69 6.18
C LYS A 217 -32.05 -3.28 4.75
N VAL A 218 -31.67 -4.26 3.91
CA VAL A 218 -31.46 -4.14 2.47
C VAL A 218 -32.17 -5.29 1.79
N ALA A 219 -33.17 -5.00 0.95
CA ALA A 219 -34.06 -6.01 0.34
C ALA A 219 -34.60 -7.01 1.41
N GLU A 220 -34.32 -8.31 1.23
CA GLU A 220 -34.74 -9.36 2.18
C GLU A 220 -33.73 -9.58 3.32
N HIS A 221 -32.54 -8.97 3.26
CA HIS A 221 -31.49 -9.15 4.26
C HIS A 221 -31.63 -8.13 5.40
N GLN A 222 -31.36 -8.60 6.61
CA GLN A 222 -31.38 -7.79 7.82
C GLN A 222 -30.14 -8.04 8.65
N VAL A 223 -29.49 -6.97 9.10
CA VAL A 223 -28.33 -6.99 10.01
C VAL A 223 -28.69 -6.20 11.25
N LYS A 224 -28.29 -6.73 12.42
CA LYS A 224 -28.49 -6.10 13.72
C LYS A 224 -27.15 -5.64 14.27
N VAL A 225 -27.07 -4.39 14.65
CA VAL A 225 -25.87 -3.76 15.20
C VAL A 225 -26.18 -3.27 16.61
N PRO A 226 -25.48 -3.76 17.64
CA PRO A 226 -25.67 -3.27 19.01
C PRO A 226 -25.17 -1.82 19.11
N VAL A 227 -25.93 -1.01 19.83
CA VAL A 227 -25.62 0.41 20.03
C VAL A 227 -25.63 0.74 21.50
N THR A 228 -24.54 1.30 22.01
CA THR A 228 -24.41 1.79 23.38
C THR A 228 -24.19 3.29 23.37
N VAL A 229 -24.96 4.03 24.12
CA VAL A 229 -24.82 5.47 24.34
C VAL A 229 -24.44 5.73 25.78
N LYS A 230 -23.36 6.48 26.02
CA LYS A 230 -22.87 6.82 27.35
C LYS A 230 -22.50 8.30 27.43
N GLU A 231 -22.66 8.86 28.61
CA GLU A 231 -22.25 10.25 28.90
C GLU A 231 -22.71 11.26 27.84
N SER A 232 -23.89 11.05 27.24
CA SER A 232 -24.42 11.85 26.12
C SER A 232 -24.64 13.34 26.46
N ALA A 233 -24.72 13.69 27.75
CA ALA A 233 -24.81 15.06 28.24
C ALA A 233 -23.44 15.71 28.55
N VAL A 234 -22.35 14.94 28.50
CA VAL A 234 -20.98 15.38 28.79
C VAL A 234 -20.32 15.80 27.50
N ASP A 235 -19.85 17.05 27.42
CA ASP A 235 -19.06 17.49 26.27
C ASP A 235 -17.59 17.10 26.45
N ARG A 236 -16.98 16.61 25.37
CA ARG A 236 -15.59 16.24 25.36
C ARG A 236 -14.74 17.47 25.06
N PRO A 237 -13.74 17.78 25.90
CA PRO A 237 -12.88 18.91 25.63
C PRO A 237 -12.05 18.67 24.33
N ILE A 238 -11.76 19.75 23.61
CA ILE A 238 -10.91 19.68 22.41
C ILE A 238 -9.46 19.54 22.84
N ASP A 239 -8.80 18.50 22.32
CA ASP A 239 -7.35 18.28 22.48
C ASP A 239 -6.61 18.77 21.23
N PHE A 240 -5.53 19.54 21.44
CA PHE A 240 -4.76 20.06 20.32
C PHE A 240 -4.20 18.95 19.43
N HIS A 241 -3.71 17.87 20.03
CA HIS A 241 -3.06 16.78 19.29
C HIS A 241 -4.08 15.88 18.57
N LEU A 242 -5.20 15.55 19.23
CA LEU A 242 -6.17 14.60 18.68
C LEU A 242 -7.32 15.23 17.90
N ASP A 243 -7.49 16.54 17.98
CA ASP A 243 -8.59 17.21 17.27
C ASP A 243 -8.09 18.33 16.34
N VAL A 244 -7.17 19.20 16.80
CA VAL A 244 -6.70 20.35 16.01
C VAL A 244 -5.62 19.95 15.01
N MET A 245 -4.61 19.18 15.43
CA MET A 245 -3.57 18.70 14.51
C MET A 245 -4.11 17.86 13.35
N PRO A 246 -5.09 16.96 13.55
CA PRO A 246 -5.74 16.26 12.46
C PRO A 246 -6.44 17.16 11.45
N VAL A 247 -7.05 18.29 11.89
CA VAL A 247 -7.58 19.28 10.94
C VAL A 247 -6.46 19.86 10.08
N PHE A 248 -5.31 20.24 10.66
CA PHE A 248 -4.18 20.72 9.86
C PHE A 248 -3.65 19.67 8.87
N MET A 249 -3.74 18.39 9.22
CA MET A 249 -3.30 17.29 8.35
C MET A 249 -4.30 17.01 7.24
N SER A 250 -5.59 16.91 7.56
CA SER A 250 -6.66 16.60 6.58
C SER A 250 -6.86 17.73 5.59
N GLU A 251 -6.76 18.99 6.04
CA GLU A 251 -6.88 20.17 5.20
C GLU A 251 -5.56 20.58 4.51
N GLY A 252 -4.47 19.82 4.75
CA GLY A 252 -3.18 20.03 4.07
C GLY A 252 -2.38 21.25 4.54
N CYS A 253 -2.68 21.84 5.69
CA CYS A 253 -1.97 23.02 6.19
C CYS A 253 -0.49 22.76 6.44
N ASN A 254 -0.13 21.57 6.91
CA ASN A 254 1.22 21.17 7.30
C ASN A 254 1.94 20.27 6.30
N ILE A 255 1.52 20.27 5.03
CA ILE A 255 2.28 19.61 3.95
C ILE A 255 3.47 20.46 3.49
N GLY A 256 4.42 19.84 2.78
CA GLY A 256 5.66 20.49 2.35
C GLY A 256 5.49 21.66 1.38
N ALA A 257 4.37 21.75 0.66
CA ALA A 257 4.03 22.88 -0.21
C ALA A 257 3.44 24.08 0.57
N CYS A 258 2.98 23.85 1.80
CA CYS A 258 2.36 24.85 2.67
C CYS A 258 3.23 25.13 3.90
N HIS A 259 2.63 25.25 5.08
CA HIS A 259 3.33 25.59 6.32
C HIS A 259 4.26 24.48 6.85
N GLY A 260 4.16 23.24 6.30
CA GLY A 260 5.09 22.13 6.62
C GLY A 260 6.45 22.22 5.92
N SER A 261 6.71 23.21 5.06
CA SER A 261 8.03 23.44 4.50
C SER A 261 9.04 23.85 5.58
N ALA A 262 10.34 23.63 5.32
CA ALA A 262 11.40 23.85 6.31
C ALA A 262 11.44 25.28 6.92
N ARG A 263 10.92 26.27 6.19
CA ARG A 263 10.81 27.68 6.67
C ARG A 263 9.36 28.12 6.89
N GLY A 264 8.39 27.22 6.62
CA GLY A 264 6.98 27.58 6.56
C GLY A 264 6.65 28.51 5.39
N GLN A 265 5.50 29.18 5.47
CA GLN A 265 5.06 30.23 4.54
C GLN A 265 4.78 31.51 5.35
N ASP A 266 5.20 32.65 4.82
CA ASP A 266 5.03 33.99 5.43
C ASP A 266 5.44 34.05 6.92
N GLY A 267 6.53 33.35 7.29
CA GLY A 267 7.04 33.30 8.67
C GLY A 267 6.19 32.44 9.63
N PHE A 268 5.29 31.63 9.12
CA PHE A 268 4.55 30.64 9.89
C PHE A 268 4.90 29.22 9.43
N MET A 269 5.49 28.44 10.32
CA MET A 269 5.85 27.04 10.11
C MET A 269 5.01 26.12 11.00
N LEU A 270 4.57 25.03 10.44
CA LEU A 270 4.03 23.87 11.14
C LEU A 270 4.95 22.67 10.92
N SER A 271 4.96 21.75 11.86
CA SER A 271 5.73 20.52 11.68
C SER A 271 5.15 19.66 10.55
N LEU A 272 6.01 19.26 9.62
CA LEU A 272 5.63 18.43 8.48
C LEU A 272 5.00 17.11 8.97
N PHE A 273 3.77 16.85 8.55
CA PHE A 273 2.97 15.69 9.00
C PHE A 273 2.82 15.57 10.53
N GLY A 274 2.90 16.68 11.25
CA GLY A 274 2.63 16.71 12.68
C GLY A 274 3.67 16.04 13.58
N TYR A 275 4.95 16.05 13.20
CA TYR A 275 6.00 15.39 14.01
C TYR A 275 6.32 16.09 15.34
N ASP A 276 5.96 17.36 15.47
CA ASP A 276 6.25 18.18 16.65
C ASP A 276 5.00 18.99 17.10
N PRO A 277 3.95 18.32 17.61
CA PRO A 277 2.73 19.01 18.03
C PRO A 277 2.99 20.05 19.15
N GLU A 278 3.99 19.81 19.99
CA GLU A 278 4.40 20.73 21.04
C GLU A 278 4.93 22.05 20.48
N GLY A 279 5.82 21.95 19.50
CA GLY A 279 6.36 23.09 18.77
C GLY A 279 5.29 23.81 17.96
N ASP A 280 4.35 23.09 17.35
CA ASP A 280 3.27 23.67 16.58
C ASP A 280 2.32 24.47 17.47
N HIS A 281 1.96 23.93 18.63
CA HIS A 281 1.18 24.68 19.62
C HIS A 281 1.90 25.96 20.06
N TYR A 282 3.22 25.88 20.33
CA TYR A 282 4.03 27.06 20.70
C TYR A 282 4.04 28.11 19.58
N ARG A 283 4.25 27.71 18.34
CA ARG A 283 4.27 28.58 17.15
C ARG A 283 2.93 29.27 16.94
N LEU A 284 1.82 28.57 17.16
CA LEU A 284 0.48 29.13 17.05
C LEU A 284 0.15 30.11 18.16
N THR A 285 0.49 29.75 19.42
CA THR A 285 -0.06 30.47 20.60
C THR A 285 0.93 31.38 21.29
N ARG A 286 2.26 31.25 21.05
CA ARG A 286 3.30 31.97 21.79
C ARG A 286 4.30 32.71 20.92
N GLU A 287 4.70 32.18 19.80
CA GLU A 287 5.75 32.75 18.94
C GLU A 287 5.40 34.17 18.45
N MET A 288 4.14 34.40 18.09
CA MET A 288 3.57 35.70 17.74
C MET A 288 2.19 35.81 18.39
N ALA A 289 2.19 35.89 19.73
CA ALA A 289 0.96 35.92 20.51
C ALA A 289 0.03 37.08 20.07
N GLY A 290 -1.25 36.77 19.87
CA GLY A 290 -2.27 37.75 19.46
C GLY A 290 -2.25 38.10 17.96
N TYR A 291 -1.30 37.59 17.17
CA TYR A 291 -1.31 37.80 15.72
C TYR A 291 -2.11 36.73 15.00
N ARG A 292 -1.92 35.46 15.38
CA ARG A 292 -2.57 34.32 14.72
C ARG A 292 -3.90 33.95 15.35
N ILE A 293 -4.03 34.19 16.66
CA ILE A 293 -5.16 33.76 17.48
C ILE A 293 -5.74 34.94 18.21
N ASN A 294 -7.06 35.16 18.11
CA ASN A 294 -7.83 36.15 18.83
C ASN A 294 -8.72 35.47 19.89
N LEU A 295 -8.28 35.43 21.13
CA LEU A 295 -9.04 34.80 22.23
C LEU A 295 -10.31 35.55 22.63
N ALA A 296 -10.43 36.82 22.25
CA ALA A 296 -11.61 37.64 22.55
C ALA A 296 -12.75 37.42 21.54
N ILE A 297 -12.37 37.23 20.28
CA ILE A 297 -13.30 36.95 19.18
C ILE A 297 -12.68 35.81 18.34
N PRO A 298 -12.91 34.55 18.73
CA PRO A 298 -12.25 33.39 18.14
C PRO A 298 -12.42 33.28 16.61
N GLU A 299 -13.59 33.65 16.09
CA GLU A 299 -13.94 33.64 14.67
C GLU A 299 -13.11 34.64 13.83
N GLU A 300 -12.64 35.74 14.46
CA GLU A 300 -11.78 36.75 13.85
C GLU A 300 -10.29 36.46 14.06
N SER A 301 -9.93 35.22 14.46
CA SER A 301 -8.55 34.79 14.47
C SER A 301 -8.02 34.71 13.04
N LEU A 302 -6.84 35.28 12.77
CA LEU A 302 -6.22 35.22 11.43
C LEU A 302 -6.07 33.77 10.93
N LEU A 303 -5.83 32.83 11.84
CA LEU A 303 -5.81 31.41 11.56
C LEU A 303 -7.13 30.91 10.93
N VAL A 304 -8.26 31.33 11.47
CA VAL A 304 -9.60 30.97 10.99
C VAL A 304 -9.94 31.72 9.72
N GLU A 305 -9.75 33.07 9.71
CA GLU A 305 -10.09 33.93 8.57
C GLU A 305 -9.33 33.51 7.29
N LYS A 306 -8.03 33.17 7.40
CA LYS A 306 -7.25 32.65 6.26
C LYS A 306 -7.77 31.29 5.77
N SER A 307 -8.11 30.39 6.69
CA SER A 307 -8.57 29.04 6.35
C SER A 307 -9.93 29.02 5.65
N ILE A 308 -10.82 30.00 5.93
CA ILE A 308 -12.11 30.16 5.24
C ILE A 308 -12.05 31.16 4.07
N GLU A 309 -10.84 31.71 3.77
CA GLU A 309 -10.61 32.71 2.72
C GLU A 309 -11.38 34.03 2.94
N ALA A 310 -11.73 34.37 4.20
CA ALA A 310 -12.28 35.69 4.54
C ALA A 310 -11.25 36.82 4.34
N VAL A 311 -9.97 36.48 4.44
CA VAL A 311 -8.83 37.32 4.05
C VAL A 311 -7.95 36.55 3.05
N PRO A 312 -7.17 37.24 2.18
CA PRO A 312 -6.37 36.56 1.16
C PRO A 312 -5.43 35.50 1.72
N HIS A 313 -5.49 34.31 1.18
CA HIS A 313 -4.68 33.18 1.54
C HIS A 313 -4.12 32.47 0.28
N THR A 314 -2.79 32.38 0.17
CA THR A 314 -2.14 31.75 -0.98
C THR A 314 -2.51 30.25 -1.12
N GLY A 315 -2.81 29.58 0.01
CA GLY A 315 -3.29 28.21 0.04
C GLY A 315 -4.76 28.05 -0.39
N GLY A 316 -5.47 29.16 -0.66
CA GLY A 316 -6.91 29.18 -0.96
C GLY A 316 -7.78 28.87 0.26
N LYS A 317 -9.05 28.58 -0.01
CA LYS A 317 -10.02 28.17 0.99
C LYS A 317 -9.79 26.69 1.36
N LEU A 318 -9.62 26.40 2.62
CA LEU A 318 -9.36 25.05 3.12
C LEU A 318 -10.62 24.37 3.63
N PHE A 319 -11.47 25.08 4.36
CA PHE A 319 -12.75 24.58 4.83
C PHE A 319 -13.84 25.65 4.82
N GLU A 320 -15.10 25.22 4.83
CA GLU A 320 -16.25 26.11 4.86
C GLU A 320 -16.52 26.65 6.26
N LYS A 321 -17.04 27.90 6.33
CA LYS A 321 -17.57 28.45 7.57
C LYS A 321 -18.72 27.58 8.08
N GLY A 322 -18.70 27.23 9.36
CA GLY A 322 -19.67 26.35 9.99
C GLY A 322 -19.45 24.84 9.79
N SER A 323 -18.39 24.42 9.05
CA SER A 323 -17.98 23.02 8.96
C SER A 323 -17.49 22.46 10.30
N ASP A 324 -17.33 21.14 10.41
CA ASP A 324 -16.80 20.54 11.63
C ASP A 324 -15.35 20.99 11.91
N ALA A 325 -14.52 21.16 10.86
CA ALA A 325 -13.17 21.71 10.97
C ALA A 325 -13.20 23.15 11.51
N TYR A 326 -14.05 24.01 10.95
CA TYR A 326 -14.27 25.38 11.44
C TYR A 326 -14.67 25.39 12.91
N LYS A 327 -15.68 24.60 13.29
CA LYS A 327 -16.18 24.53 14.67
C LYS A 327 -15.08 24.07 15.64
N THR A 328 -14.33 23.05 15.27
CA THR A 328 -13.20 22.56 16.08
C THR A 328 -12.17 23.66 16.33
N MET A 329 -11.79 24.41 15.29
CA MET A 329 -10.80 25.49 15.40
C MET A 329 -11.30 26.64 16.24
N VAL A 330 -12.53 27.16 15.98
CA VAL A 330 -13.12 28.28 16.73
C VAL A 330 -13.28 27.93 18.20
N GLU A 331 -13.79 26.75 18.49
CA GLU A 331 -14.02 26.29 19.84
C GLU A 331 -12.73 26.01 20.61
N TRP A 332 -11.70 25.44 19.96
CA TRP A 332 -10.37 25.32 20.58
C TRP A 332 -9.85 26.70 21.01
N ILE A 333 -9.99 27.71 20.15
CA ILE A 333 -9.58 29.08 20.46
C ILE A 333 -10.44 29.66 21.58
N ALA A 334 -11.76 29.49 21.53
CA ALA A 334 -12.69 29.97 22.58
C ALA A 334 -12.39 29.38 23.95
N ASN A 335 -11.91 28.12 23.99
CA ASN A 335 -11.46 27.44 25.21
C ASN A 335 -10.02 27.80 25.64
N GLY A 336 -9.48 28.92 25.14
CA GLY A 336 -8.17 29.47 25.50
C GLY A 336 -7.00 28.89 24.73
N ALA A 337 -7.23 28.23 23.61
CA ALA A 337 -6.22 27.61 22.74
C ALA A 337 -5.24 26.73 23.53
N THR A 338 -5.76 25.93 24.44
CA THR A 338 -4.94 25.08 25.33
C THR A 338 -4.29 23.94 24.58
N LYS A 339 -3.10 23.54 25.00
CA LYS A 339 -2.40 22.39 24.40
C LYS A 339 -3.07 21.08 24.74
N ARG A 340 -3.43 20.92 26.02
CA ARG A 340 -4.20 19.79 26.53
C ARG A 340 -5.25 20.31 27.52
N PRO A 341 -6.43 19.70 27.54
CA PRO A 341 -7.36 19.93 28.63
C PRO A 341 -6.72 19.61 29.98
N ALA A 342 -7.32 20.12 31.06
CA ALA A 342 -6.88 19.77 32.42
C ALA A 342 -7.10 18.29 32.77
N GLU A 343 -8.00 17.63 32.05
CA GLU A 343 -8.31 16.21 32.17
C GLU A 343 -7.29 15.34 31.41
N GLU A 344 -7.13 14.08 31.84
CA GLU A 344 -6.26 13.13 31.15
C GLU A 344 -6.83 12.81 29.76
N VAL A 345 -6.06 13.07 28.73
CA VAL A 345 -6.46 12.79 27.35
C VAL A 345 -6.10 11.34 26.98
N PRO A 346 -7.07 10.54 26.53
CA PRO A 346 -6.84 9.16 26.14
C PRO A 346 -5.85 9.08 24.95
N LYS A 347 -5.03 8.03 24.94
CA LYS A 347 -4.09 7.76 23.83
C LYS A 347 -4.79 6.94 22.77
N LEU A 348 -4.58 7.26 21.50
CA LEU A 348 -4.97 6.40 20.40
C LEU A 348 -4.15 5.09 20.44
N LEU A 349 -4.83 3.94 20.46
CA LEU A 349 -4.22 2.62 20.51
C LEU A 349 -4.18 1.94 19.14
N SER A 350 -5.26 2.08 18.35
CA SER A 350 -5.36 1.46 17.02
C SER A 350 -6.38 2.17 16.14
N LEU A 351 -6.26 1.95 14.83
CA LEU A 351 -7.26 2.33 13.83
C LEU A 351 -7.84 1.10 13.16
N SER A 352 -9.10 1.19 12.75
CA SER A 352 -9.77 0.22 11.88
C SER A 352 -10.38 0.97 10.68
N LEU A 353 -10.24 0.40 9.49
CA LEU A 353 -10.80 0.93 8.25
C LEU A 353 -11.84 -0.04 7.72
N TYR A 354 -13.04 0.43 7.47
CA TYR A 354 -14.18 -0.36 7.02
C TYR A 354 -14.77 0.13 5.70
N PRO A 355 -15.27 -0.79 4.84
CA PRO A 355 -15.18 -2.26 4.94
C PRO A 355 -13.75 -2.78 4.83
N PRO A 356 -13.43 -4.00 5.34
CA PRO A 356 -12.05 -4.50 5.40
C PRO A 356 -11.47 -4.96 4.05
N LYS A 357 -12.31 -5.12 3.03
CA LYS A 357 -11.92 -5.53 1.67
C LYS A 357 -12.92 -5.02 0.65
N LEU A 358 -12.46 -4.71 -0.56
CA LEU A 358 -13.30 -4.27 -1.67
C LEU A 358 -13.01 -5.11 -2.92
N VAL A 359 -14.06 -5.57 -3.59
CA VAL A 359 -14.00 -6.18 -4.93
C VAL A 359 -15.04 -5.48 -5.79
N LEU A 360 -14.61 -4.41 -6.45
CA LEU A 360 -15.47 -3.52 -7.22
C LEU A 360 -15.57 -3.98 -8.68
N GLU A 361 -16.76 -4.04 -9.23
CA GLU A 361 -17.01 -4.45 -10.60
C GLU A 361 -17.40 -3.26 -11.48
N GLY A 362 -16.61 -3.04 -12.52
CA GLY A 362 -16.80 -1.94 -13.48
C GLY A 362 -16.20 -0.60 -13.03
N ALA A 363 -15.83 0.21 -14.01
CA ALA A 363 -15.37 1.58 -13.77
C ALA A 363 -16.52 2.44 -13.24
N GLY A 364 -16.21 3.32 -12.28
CA GLY A 364 -17.21 4.18 -11.63
C GLY A 364 -17.97 3.51 -10.48
N ALA A 365 -17.75 2.22 -10.18
CA ALA A 365 -18.26 1.61 -8.96
C ALA A 365 -17.68 2.30 -7.74
N THR A 366 -18.50 2.56 -6.72
CA THR A 366 -18.10 3.32 -5.54
C THR A 366 -18.27 2.54 -4.26
N GLN A 367 -17.48 2.89 -3.24
CA GLN A 367 -17.62 2.40 -1.88
C GLN A 367 -17.21 3.49 -0.89
N GLN A 368 -18.10 3.85 0.00
CA GLN A 368 -17.77 4.73 1.12
C GLN A 368 -16.98 3.96 2.17
N LEU A 369 -15.95 4.62 2.73
CA LEU A 369 -15.17 4.09 3.85
C LEU A 369 -15.50 4.84 5.13
N THR A 370 -15.31 4.17 6.28
CA THR A 370 -15.34 4.76 7.62
C THR A 370 -14.11 4.32 8.42
N VAL A 371 -13.57 5.24 9.24
CA VAL A 371 -12.37 5.01 10.06
C VAL A 371 -12.76 5.10 11.53
N ARG A 372 -12.40 4.07 12.29
CA ARG A 372 -12.66 4.02 13.72
C ARG A 372 -11.37 3.97 14.52
N GLY A 373 -11.20 4.88 15.46
CA GLY A 373 -10.07 4.93 16.37
C GLY A 373 -10.44 4.34 17.73
N LYS A 374 -9.60 3.42 18.24
CA LYS A 374 -9.72 2.87 19.59
C LYS A 374 -8.74 3.56 20.53
N PHE A 375 -9.22 4.01 21.67
CA PHE A 375 -8.46 4.80 22.65
C PHE A 375 -8.19 4.02 23.95
N SER A 376 -7.22 4.54 24.76
CA SER A 376 -6.73 3.87 25.98
C SER A 376 -7.74 3.82 27.14
N ASP A 377 -8.77 4.63 27.11
CA ASP A 377 -9.90 4.66 28.05
C ASP A 377 -11.01 3.66 27.68
N GLY A 378 -10.82 2.93 26.59
CA GLY A 378 -11.80 1.98 26.06
C GLY A 378 -12.80 2.59 25.08
N HIS A 379 -12.73 3.88 24.81
CA HIS A 379 -13.54 4.55 23.80
C HIS A 379 -13.19 4.11 22.40
N ASP A 380 -14.21 4.02 21.54
CA ASP A 380 -14.09 3.92 20.09
C ASP A 380 -14.78 5.10 19.42
N ARG A 381 -14.09 5.81 18.55
CA ARG A 381 -14.61 7.00 17.86
C ARG A 381 -14.54 6.85 16.35
N ASP A 382 -15.56 7.36 15.66
CA ASP A 382 -15.48 7.63 14.23
C ASP A 382 -14.57 8.85 14.02
N VAL A 383 -13.45 8.63 13.35
CA VAL A 383 -12.46 9.66 13.02
C VAL A 383 -12.36 9.87 11.50
N THR A 384 -13.35 9.45 10.75
CA THR A 384 -13.38 9.50 9.28
C THR A 384 -13.12 10.91 8.74
N SER A 385 -13.75 11.92 9.32
CA SER A 385 -13.60 13.33 8.91
C SER A 385 -12.25 13.94 9.28
N LEU A 386 -11.49 13.31 10.17
CA LEU A 386 -10.17 13.74 10.62
C LEU A 386 -9.04 12.91 9.99
N ALA A 387 -9.39 11.86 9.27
CA ALA A 387 -8.43 10.97 8.63
C ALA A 387 -7.98 11.49 7.27
N VAL A 388 -6.70 11.28 6.95
CA VAL A 388 -6.14 11.54 5.62
C VAL A 388 -6.20 10.25 4.81
N PHE A 389 -6.94 10.26 3.71
CA PHE A 389 -7.05 9.12 2.80
C PHE A 389 -6.08 9.24 1.64
N VAL A 390 -5.40 8.14 1.31
CA VAL A 390 -4.51 8.04 0.15
C VAL A 390 -4.63 6.66 -0.50
N THR A 391 -4.32 6.59 -1.79
CA THR A 391 -4.23 5.34 -2.56
C THR A 391 -2.83 5.18 -3.14
N ASN A 392 -2.35 3.95 -3.26
CA ASN A 392 -1.09 3.68 -3.94
C ASN A 392 -1.25 3.47 -5.46
N ASN A 393 -2.50 3.39 -5.97
CA ASN A 393 -2.78 3.18 -7.39
C ASN A 393 -4.08 3.90 -7.79
N GLU A 394 -3.99 5.22 -7.94
CA GLU A 394 -5.12 6.08 -8.29
C GLU A 394 -5.82 5.69 -9.60
N PRO A 395 -5.12 5.29 -10.69
CA PRO A 395 -5.79 4.82 -11.89
C PRO A 395 -6.69 3.60 -11.71
N THR A 396 -6.43 2.77 -10.69
CA THR A 396 -7.25 1.59 -10.38
C THR A 396 -8.36 1.92 -9.39
N ALA A 397 -8.05 2.63 -8.31
CA ALA A 397 -9.05 3.09 -7.36
C ALA A 397 -8.63 4.43 -6.76
N ALA A 398 -9.36 5.49 -7.10
CA ALA A 398 -9.21 6.81 -6.51
C ALA A 398 -9.97 6.89 -5.18
N VAL A 399 -9.52 7.75 -4.27
CA VAL A 399 -10.21 8.00 -3.00
C VAL A 399 -10.31 9.50 -2.74
N THR A 400 -11.47 9.95 -2.31
CA THR A 400 -11.68 11.36 -1.94
C THR A 400 -11.21 11.63 -0.51
N PRO A 401 -10.99 12.90 -0.11
CA PRO A 401 -10.70 13.27 1.28
C PRO A 401 -11.78 12.80 2.29
N GLN A 402 -13.01 12.56 1.84
CA GLN A 402 -14.11 12.07 2.66
C GLN A 402 -14.18 10.52 2.69
N GLY A 403 -13.22 9.82 2.08
CA GLY A 403 -13.16 8.37 2.08
C GLY A 403 -14.06 7.66 1.07
N LEU A 404 -14.55 8.34 0.03
CA LEU A 404 -15.28 7.70 -1.07
C LEU A 404 -14.29 7.13 -2.08
N VAL A 405 -14.27 5.82 -2.21
CA VAL A 405 -13.48 5.08 -3.21
C VAL A 405 -14.26 5.01 -4.51
N THR A 406 -13.58 5.26 -5.64
CA THR A 406 -14.16 5.13 -6.99
C THR A 406 -13.26 4.22 -7.82
N ALA A 407 -13.83 3.14 -8.35
CA ALA A 407 -13.17 2.20 -9.24
C ALA A 407 -12.85 2.83 -10.60
N GLY A 408 -11.65 2.55 -11.08
CA GLY A 408 -11.15 3.00 -12.38
C GLY A 408 -10.77 1.81 -13.28
N LYS A 409 -9.48 1.64 -13.58
CA LYS A 409 -8.97 0.55 -14.42
C LYS A 409 -8.89 -0.76 -13.64
N ARG A 410 -9.04 -1.89 -14.37
CA ARG A 410 -8.79 -3.23 -13.81
C ARG A 410 -7.43 -3.29 -13.11
N GLY A 411 -7.40 -3.86 -11.92
CA GLY A 411 -6.18 -4.04 -11.16
C GLY A 411 -6.42 -4.08 -9.66
N GLU A 412 -5.39 -3.71 -8.92
CA GLU A 412 -5.40 -3.63 -7.47
C GLU A 412 -4.91 -2.26 -7.03
N ALA A 413 -5.52 -1.77 -5.97
CA ALA A 413 -5.07 -0.59 -5.23
C ALA A 413 -5.11 -0.91 -3.73
N PHE A 414 -4.31 -0.20 -2.96
CA PHE A 414 -4.35 -0.24 -1.51
C PHE A 414 -4.76 1.13 -1.00
N ILE A 415 -5.93 1.19 -0.38
CA ILE A 415 -6.49 2.43 0.17
C ILE A 415 -6.10 2.53 1.63
N MET A 416 -5.51 3.64 2.01
CA MET A 416 -5.02 3.90 3.35
C MET A 416 -5.76 5.05 3.99
N ALA A 417 -5.93 4.97 5.30
CA ALA A 417 -6.39 6.05 6.16
C ALA A 417 -5.36 6.29 7.27
N ARG A 418 -5.00 7.54 7.46
CA ARG A 418 -4.10 7.98 8.53
C ARG A 418 -4.81 8.94 9.45
N TYR A 419 -4.71 8.70 10.75
CA TYR A 419 -5.14 9.61 11.79
C TYR A 419 -4.11 9.62 12.92
N ASP A 420 -3.68 10.78 13.33
CA ASP A 420 -2.53 10.99 14.23
C ASP A 420 -1.28 10.26 13.69
N THR A 421 -0.65 9.41 14.46
CA THR A 421 0.54 8.63 14.10
C THR A 421 0.21 7.23 13.56
N HIS A 422 -1.07 6.86 13.51
CA HIS A 422 -1.51 5.54 13.07
C HIS A 422 -1.94 5.57 11.60
N THR A 423 -1.61 4.50 10.89
CA THR A 423 -2.03 4.28 9.50
C THR A 423 -2.56 2.85 9.37
N VAL A 424 -3.67 2.71 8.68
CA VAL A 424 -4.27 1.42 8.32
C VAL A 424 -4.62 1.42 6.85
N GLY A 425 -4.79 0.25 6.26
CA GLY A 425 -5.17 0.17 4.86
C GLY A 425 -5.90 -1.12 4.51
N ILE A 426 -6.62 -1.06 3.40
CA ILE A 426 -7.39 -2.18 2.85
C ILE A 426 -7.08 -2.36 1.37
N GLN A 427 -7.22 -3.59 0.89
CA GLN A 427 -7.11 -3.91 -0.52
C GLN A 427 -8.41 -3.59 -1.25
N ALA A 428 -8.30 -2.88 -2.38
CA ALA A 428 -9.35 -2.68 -3.35
C ALA A 428 -8.98 -3.38 -4.66
N ILE A 429 -9.80 -4.33 -5.08
CA ILE A 429 -9.68 -5.03 -6.36
C ILE A 429 -10.74 -4.46 -7.31
N VAL A 430 -10.35 -4.13 -8.53
CA VAL A 430 -11.25 -3.71 -9.60
C VAL A 430 -11.23 -4.75 -10.72
N ILE A 431 -12.39 -5.33 -11.00
CA ILE A 431 -12.58 -6.28 -12.10
C ILE A 431 -13.45 -5.66 -13.21
N PRO A 432 -13.31 -6.09 -14.47
CA PRO A 432 -14.16 -5.63 -15.55
C PRO A 432 -15.63 -5.99 -15.32
N GLU A 433 -16.52 -5.14 -15.76
CA GLU A 433 -17.95 -5.41 -15.78
C GLU A 433 -18.28 -6.55 -16.74
N ASN A 434 -19.21 -7.43 -16.38
CA ASN A 434 -19.69 -8.55 -17.19
C ASN A 434 -18.57 -9.51 -17.66
N LEU A 435 -17.52 -9.68 -16.89
CA LEU A 435 -16.44 -10.59 -17.25
C LEU A 435 -16.88 -12.05 -17.08
N GLU A 436 -16.96 -12.78 -18.20
CA GLU A 436 -17.13 -14.25 -18.15
C GLU A 436 -15.85 -14.89 -17.61
N TYR A 437 -15.98 -15.50 -16.44
CA TYR A 437 -14.85 -16.16 -15.79
C TYR A 437 -15.31 -17.44 -15.08
N THR A 438 -14.59 -18.52 -15.33
CA THR A 438 -14.76 -19.77 -14.59
C THR A 438 -13.42 -20.15 -13.99
N ARG A 439 -13.38 -20.44 -12.69
CA ARG A 439 -12.16 -20.88 -12.02
C ARG A 439 -11.66 -22.19 -12.63
N PRO A 440 -10.49 -22.22 -13.28
CA PRO A 440 -9.98 -23.44 -13.87
C PRO A 440 -9.46 -24.40 -12.78
N LYS A 441 -9.55 -25.70 -13.03
CA LYS A 441 -8.80 -26.68 -12.23
C LYS A 441 -7.33 -26.63 -12.66
N MET A 442 -6.44 -26.25 -11.76
CA MET A 442 -5.02 -26.08 -12.03
C MET A 442 -4.19 -27.18 -11.34
N GLN A 443 -3.00 -27.44 -11.91
CA GLN A 443 -2.01 -28.27 -11.26
C GLN A 443 -1.37 -27.49 -10.10
N GLU A 444 -1.28 -28.12 -8.96
CA GLU A 444 -0.63 -27.62 -7.75
C GLU A 444 0.44 -28.64 -7.33
N ASN A 445 1.68 -28.20 -7.25
CA ASN A 445 2.79 -29.05 -6.83
C ASN A 445 3.04 -28.89 -5.32
N ASN A 446 2.74 -27.72 -4.77
CA ASN A 446 2.83 -27.45 -3.33
C ASN A 446 1.91 -26.28 -2.92
N TYR A 447 2.00 -25.86 -1.64
CA TYR A 447 1.15 -24.81 -1.03
C TYR A 447 1.24 -23.44 -1.73
N ILE A 448 2.37 -23.13 -2.37
CA ILE A 448 2.58 -21.87 -3.11
C ILE A 448 1.53 -21.73 -4.20
N ASP A 449 1.29 -22.80 -4.93
CA ASP A 449 0.39 -22.81 -6.09
C ASP A 449 -1.05 -22.52 -5.69
N GLY A 450 -1.53 -23.14 -4.60
CA GLY A 450 -2.87 -22.89 -4.09
C GLY A 450 -3.09 -21.40 -3.73
N LEU A 451 -2.12 -20.80 -3.00
CA LEU A 451 -2.19 -19.39 -2.60
C LEU A 451 -2.12 -18.42 -3.79
N VAL A 452 -1.30 -18.74 -4.80
CA VAL A 452 -1.25 -17.95 -6.03
C VAL A 452 -2.54 -18.12 -6.84
N HIS A 453 -3.09 -19.33 -6.95
CA HIS A 453 -4.36 -19.57 -7.65
C HIS A 453 -5.54 -18.87 -6.99
N ASP A 454 -5.60 -18.84 -5.66
CA ASP A 454 -6.64 -18.12 -4.92
C ASP A 454 -6.57 -16.61 -5.19
N LYS A 455 -5.36 -16.05 -5.25
CA LYS A 455 -5.15 -14.64 -5.61
C LYS A 455 -5.57 -14.36 -7.05
N LEU A 456 -5.15 -15.18 -7.98
CA LEU A 456 -5.52 -15.06 -9.40
C LEU A 456 -7.04 -15.20 -9.61
N HIS A 457 -7.69 -16.07 -8.81
CA HIS A 457 -9.14 -16.20 -8.82
C HIS A 457 -9.84 -14.91 -8.40
N LYS A 458 -9.40 -14.28 -7.30
CA LYS A 458 -9.93 -12.97 -6.86
C LYS A 458 -9.83 -11.91 -7.97
N LEU A 459 -8.75 -11.93 -8.75
CA LEU A 459 -8.49 -10.99 -9.85
C LEU A 459 -9.11 -11.40 -11.20
N ARG A 460 -9.73 -12.60 -11.26
CA ARG A 460 -10.25 -13.18 -12.51
C ARG A 460 -9.16 -13.35 -13.59
N ILE A 461 -7.93 -13.67 -13.17
CA ILE A 461 -6.81 -13.90 -14.08
C ILE A 461 -6.60 -15.40 -14.27
N LEU A 462 -6.48 -15.83 -15.53
CA LEU A 462 -6.12 -17.20 -15.87
C LEU A 462 -4.59 -17.33 -15.93
N PRO A 463 -4.00 -18.26 -15.19
CA PRO A 463 -2.57 -18.49 -15.29
C PRO A 463 -2.18 -19.13 -16.63
N SER A 464 -0.92 -18.92 -17.04
CA SER A 464 -0.32 -19.60 -18.17
C SER A 464 -0.01 -21.06 -17.85
N GLY A 465 0.13 -21.91 -18.87
CA GLY A 465 0.52 -23.29 -18.71
C GLY A 465 1.96 -23.47 -18.22
N LEU A 466 2.36 -24.72 -17.99
CA LEU A 466 3.73 -25.06 -17.64
C LEU A 466 4.66 -24.89 -18.84
N CYS A 467 5.91 -24.52 -18.56
CA CYS A 467 6.98 -24.45 -19.57
C CYS A 467 7.46 -25.85 -20.01
N SER A 468 8.12 -25.91 -21.17
CA SER A 468 8.77 -27.13 -21.64
C SER A 468 9.92 -27.56 -20.71
N ASP A 469 10.41 -28.79 -20.87
CA ASP A 469 11.55 -29.26 -20.13
C ASP A 469 12.85 -28.52 -20.48
N GLU A 470 12.97 -28.05 -21.71
CA GLU A 470 14.07 -27.22 -22.19
C GLU A 470 14.06 -25.85 -21.52
N GLU A 471 12.90 -25.19 -21.53
CA GLU A 471 12.71 -23.89 -20.86
C GLU A 471 12.97 -24.02 -19.34
N PHE A 472 12.45 -25.09 -18.70
CA PHE A 472 12.67 -25.35 -17.28
C PHE A 472 14.15 -25.54 -16.98
N LEU A 473 14.85 -26.42 -17.74
CA LEU A 473 16.25 -26.74 -17.48
C LEU A 473 17.13 -25.50 -17.59
N ARG A 474 16.94 -24.70 -18.66
CA ARG A 474 17.66 -23.44 -18.84
C ARG A 474 17.42 -22.50 -17.68
N ARG A 475 16.16 -22.25 -17.33
CA ARG A 475 15.76 -21.32 -16.28
C ARG A 475 16.36 -21.69 -14.94
N VAL A 476 16.22 -22.94 -14.52
CA VAL A 476 16.67 -23.40 -13.21
C VAL A 476 18.20 -23.37 -13.08
N TYR A 477 18.95 -23.64 -14.14
CA TYR A 477 20.41 -23.52 -14.14
C TYR A 477 20.86 -22.06 -14.00
N ILE A 478 20.27 -21.15 -14.80
CA ILE A 478 20.61 -19.72 -14.73
C ILE A 478 20.26 -19.16 -13.34
N ASP A 479 19.09 -19.48 -12.82
CA ASP A 479 18.61 -18.90 -11.55
C ASP A 479 19.33 -19.48 -10.33
N MET A 480 19.62 -20.79 -10.31
CA MET A 480 20.25 -21.43 -9.14
C MET A 480 21.76 -21.35 -9.13
N VAL A 481 22.41 -21.54 -10.29
CA VAL A 481 23.88 -21.68 -10.34
C VAL A 481 24.56 -20.66 -11.25
N GLY A 482 23.81 -19.81 -11.95
CA GLY A 482 24.35 -18.76 -12.83
C GLY A 482 25.17 -19.31 -14.00
N LEU A 483 24.81 -20.48 -14.50
CA LEU A 483 25.42 -21.14 -15.65
C LEU A 483 24.33 -21.76 -16.53
N LEU A 484 24.71 -22.22 -17.71
CA LEU A 484 23.89 -23.06 -18.58
C LEU A 484 24.19 -24.55 -18.32
N PRO A 485 23.23 -25.46 -18.59
CA PRO A 485 23.53 -26.89 -18.55
C PRO A 485 24.58 -27.24 -19.62
N THR A 486 25.48 -28.14 -19.33
CA THR A 486 26.36 -28.74 -20.33
C THR A 486 25.56 -29.57 -21.30
N ILE A 487 26.11 -29.87 -22.48
CA ILE A 487 25.48 -30.74 -23.46
C ILE A 487 25.16 -32.13 -22.88
N ALA A 488 26.04 -32.67 -22.05
CA ALA A 488 25.84 -33.95 -21.40
C ALA A 488 24.68 -33.89 -20.39
N GLU A 489 24.60 -32.84 -19.56
CA GLU A 489 23.51 -32.63 -18.62
C GLU A 489 22.17 -32.41 -19.34
N PHE A 490 22.17 -31.62 -20.42
CA PHE A 490 20.98 -31.43 -21.26
C PHE A 490 20.49 -32.77 -21.84
N ASN A 491 21.36 -33.53 -22.51
CA ASN A 491 20.98 -34.81 -23.14
C ASN A 491 20.47 -35.82 -22.10
N ALA A 492 21.13 -35.90 -20.94
CA ALA A 492 20.71 -36.78 -19.84
C ALA A 492 19.31 -36.41 -19.32
N PHE A 493 19.06 -35.13 -19.09
CA PHE A 493 17.78 -34.60 -18.58
C PHE A 493 16.64 -34.84 -19.62
N MET A 494 16.90 -34.57 -20.89
CA MET A 494 15.90 -34.79 -21.96
C MET A 494 15.58 -36.26 -22.20
N ALA A 495 16.56 -37.14 -21.98
CA ALA A 495 16.36 -38.60 -22.09
C ALA A 495 15.62 -39.21 -20.89
N ASP A 496 15.70 -38.56 -19.72
CA ASP A 496 15.03 -39.04 -18.50
C ASP A 496 13.50 -38.94 -18.63
N LYS A 497 12.83 -40.08 -18.35
CA LYS A 497 11.36 -40.22 -18.38
C LYS A 497 10.72 -40.17 -16.97
N ASP A 498 11.53 -40.02 -15.92
CA ASP A 498 11.02 -39.96 -14.58
C ASP A 498 10.14 -38.68 -14.41
N PRO A 499 8.90 -38.80 -13.97
CA PRO A 499 8.03 -37.64 -13.72
C PRO A 499 8.59 -36.69 -12.64
N ALA A 500 9.47 -37.19 -11.75
CA ALA A 500 10.14 -36.40 -10.72
C ALA A 500 11.48 -35.78 -11.18
N LYS A 501 11.85 -35.89 -12.47
CA LYS A 501 13.16 -35.41 -12.96
C LYS A 501 13.46 -33.94 -12.67
N ARG A 502 12.43 -33.08 -12.72
CA ARG A 502 12.57 -31.64 -12.40
C ARG A 502 12.95 -31.44 -10.94
N SER A 503 12.25 -32.11 -10.01
CA SER A 503 12.54 -32.01 -8.58
C SER A 503 13.93 -32.58 -8.26
N LYS A 504 14.31 -33.73 -8.84
CA LYS A 504 15.65 -34.31 -8.69
C LYS A 504 16.75 -33.36 -9.19
N LYS A 505 16.50 -32.65 -10.29
CA LYS A 505 17.44 -31.68 -10.84
C LYS A 505 17.58 -30.46 -9.91
N ILE A 506 16.49 -29.98 -9.31
CA ILE A 506 16.54 -28.92 -8.30
C ILE A 506 17.40 -29.37 -7.11
N ASP A 507 17.17 -30.57 -6.58
CA ASP A 507 17.94 -31.15 -5.47
C ASP A 507 19.45 -31.26 -5.82
N GLU A 508 19.78 -31.69 -7.03
CA GLU A 508 21.17 -31.74 -7.52
C GLU A 508 21.83 -30.36 -7.55
N LEU A 509 21.08 -29.33 -8.05
CA LEU A 509 21.61 -27.99 -8.18
C LEU A 509 21.81 -27.30 -6.82
N LEU A 510 21.00 -27.62 -5.82
CA LEU A 510 21.14 -27.11 -4.45
C LEU A 510 22.48 -27.52 -3.80
N GLU A 511 23.00 -28.70 -4.16
CA GLU A 511 24.26 -29.23 -3.60
C GLU A 511 25.51 -28.72 -4.35
N ARG A 512 25.35 -28.05 -5.49
CA ARG A 512 26.49 -27.55 -6.27
C ARG A 512 27.13 -26.35 -5.60
N LYS A 513 28.49 -26.27 -5.67
CA LYS A 513 29.24 -25.11 -5.19
C LYS A 513 28.83 -23.79 -5.87
N GLU A 514 28.39 -23.84 -7.12
CA GLU A 514 27.93 -22.70 -7.89
C GLU A 514 26.65 -22.08 -7.32
N PHE A 515 25.83 -22.90 -6.66
CA PHE A 515 24.68 -22.39 -5.89
C PHE A 515 25.16 -21.49 -4.73
N THR A 516 26.13 -21.97 -3.95
CA THR A 516 26.76 -21.16 -2.88
C THR A 516 27.36 -19.87 -3.44
N GLU A 517 28.10 -19.93 -4.55
CA GLU A 517 28.73 -18.77 -5.18
C GLU A 517 27.72 -17.69 -5.58
N MET A 518 26.57 -18.10 -6.15
CA MET A 518 25.47 -17.18 -6.52
C MET A 518 24.91 -16.44 -5.31
N TRP A 519 24.66 -17.16 -4.23
CA TRP A 519 24.06 -16.56 -3.04
C TRP A 519 25.06 -15.73 -2.22
N VAL A 520 26.33 -16.14 -2.18
CA VAL A 520 27.42 -15.31 -1.63
C VAL A 520 27.52 -13.98 -2.37
N MET A 521 27.46 -13.99 -3.69
CA MET A 521 27.45 -12.75 -4.49
C MET A 521 26.30 -11.84 -4.08
N LYS A 522 25.05 -12.36 -4.02
CA LYS A 522 23.86 -11.59 -3.67
C LYS A 522 23.90 -11.01 -2.25
N TRP A 523 24.28 -11.83 -1.27
CA TRP A 523 24.43 -11.34 0.11
C TRP A 523 25.58 -10.37 0.27
N SER A 524 26.69 -10.54 -0.48
CA SER A 524 27.79 -9.58 -0.48
C SER A 524 27.38 -8.19 -0.97
N GLU A 525 26.36 -8.10 -1.83
CA GLU A 525 25.77 -6.82 -2.26
C GLU A 525 25.05 -6.14 -1.11
N LEU A 526 24.14 -6.83 -0.46
CA LEU A 526 23.33 -6.31 0.64
C LEU A 526 24.19 -5.99 1.87
N LEU A 527 25.23 -6.77 2.13
CA LEU A 527 26.18 -6.57 3.22
C LEU A 527 27.32 -5.60 2.84
N GLN A 528 27.24 -4.97 1.67
CA GLN A 528 28.18 -3.96 1.17
C GLN A 528 29.65 -4.42 1.24
N ILE A 529 29.94 -5.69 0.90
CA ILE A 529 31.33 -6.20 0.94
C ILE A 529 32.12 -5.53 -0.18
N ARG A 530 32.76 -4.40 0.17
CA ARG A 530 33.53 -3.55 -0.70
C ARG A 530 34.73 -2.96 0.04
N SER A 531 35.92 -3.08 -0.54
CA SER A 531 37.11 -2.42 0.00
C SER A 531 37.07 -0.91 -0.31
N ASN A 532 37.67 -0.15 0.61
CA ASN A 532 37.91 1.28 0.44
C ASN A 532 39.42 1.54 0.65
N GLY A 533 40.01 2.31 -0.26
CA GLY A 533 41.41 2.69 -0.14
C GLY A 533 41.72 3.53 1.12
N ASN A 534 40.72 4.18 1.68
CA ASN A 534 40.79 4.85 2.98
C ASN A 534 40.07 4.01 4.05
N ILE A 535 40.83 3.37 4.91
CA ILE A 535 40.31 2.48 5.97
C ILE A 535 39.42 3.22 7.00
N ALA A 536 39.53 4.53 7.10
CA ALA A 536 38.66 5.34 7.94
C ALA A 536 37.23 5.45 7.37
N LEU A 537 37.06 5.15 6.07
CA LEU A 537 35.79 5.24 5.37
C LEU A 537 35.21 3.87 4.98
N GLY A 538 35.84 2.75 5.43
CA GLY A 538 35.36 1.42 5.07
C GLY A 538 36.30 0.32 5.55
N ILE A 539 36.37 -0.78 4.81
CA ILE A 539 37.23 -1.94 5.11
C ILE A 539 38.39 -2.07 4.13
N ASP A 540 39.51 -2.63 4.60
CA ASP A 540 40.67 -2.98 3.74
C ASP A 540 40.35 -4.15 2.81
N TYR A 541 41.08 -4.27 1.71
CA TYR A 541 40.91 -5.35 0.74
C TYR A 541 41.02 -6.73 1.35
N LYS A 542 41.99 -6.95 2.28
CA LYS A 542 42.13 -8.23 3.02
C LYS A 542 40.88 -8.49 3.88
N ALA A 543 40.37 -7.48 4.56
CA ALA A 543 39.17 -7.57 5.36
C ALA A 543 37.92 -7.92 4.49
N ALA A 544 37.79 -7.33 3.30
CA ALA A 544 36.72 -7.67 2.36
C ALA A 544 36.79 -9.13 1.90
N LEU A 545 37.99 -9.63 1.60
CA LEU A 545 38.21 -11.05 1.24
C LEU A 545 37.85 -11.99 2.38
N LEU A 546 38.28 -11.68 3.60
CA LEU A 546 37.99 -12.49 4.79
C LEU A 546 36.48 -12.47 5.10
N TYR A 547 35.83 -11.34 4.98
CA TYR A 547 34.39 -11.22 5.21
C TYR A 547 33.59 -12.03 4.18
N ASN A 548 33.90 -11.89 2.89
CA ASN A 548 33.30 -12.72 1.83
C ASN A 548 33.58 -14.23 2.07
N GLY A 549 34.80 -14.60 2.48
CA GLY A 549 35.13 -15.97 2.81
C GLY A 549 34.31 -16.54 3.97
N TRP A 550 34.17 -15.77 5.05
CA TRP A 550 33.30 -16.13 6.18
C TRP A 550 31.87 -16.36 5.72
N LEU A 551 31.30 -15.43 4.96
CA LEU A 551 29.92 -15.54 4.44
C LEU A 551 29.75 -16.79 3.57
N ARG A 552 30.74 -17.07 2.69
CA ARG A 552 30.72 -18.27 1.85
C ARG A 552 30.70 -19.54 2.70
N ASP A 553 31.51 -19.60 3.75
CA ASP A 553 31.60 -20.79 4.60
C ASP A 553 30.30 -21.03 5.38
N GLN A 554 29.59 -19.94 5.80
CA GLN A 554 28.28 -20.05 6.43
C GLN A 554 27.20 -20.59 5.45
N ILE A 555 27.13 -20.05 4.23
CA ILE A 555 26.16 -20.47 3.20
C ILE A 555 26.48 -21.89 2.69
N ALA A 556 27.76 -22.22 2.50
CA ALA A 556 28.19 -23.56 2.08
C ALA A 556 27.79 -24.63 3.10
N ALA A 557 27.93 -24.32 4.38
CA ALA A 557 27.54 -25.21 5.48
C ALA A 557 25.99 -25.27 5.67
N ASN A 558 25.24 -24.52 4.91
CA ASN A 558 23.76 -24.39 5.05
C ASN A 558 23.34 -24.12 6.50
N ARG A 559 24.07 -23.22 7.20
CA ARG A 559 23.69 -22.83 8.56
C ARG A 559 22.33 -22.14 8.58
N PRO A 560 21.52 -22.33 9.64
CA PRO A 560 20.29 -21.57 9.83
C PRO A 560 20.53 -20.08 9.66
N PHE A 561 19.74 -19.42 8.79
CA PHE A 561 20.03 -18.06 8.37
C PHE A 561 19.93 -17.04 9.51
N ASN A 562 19.03 -17.28 10.46
CA ASN A 562 18.89 -16.47 11.68
C ASN A 562 20.17 -16.54 12.55
N GLU A 563 20.84 -17.71 12.66
CA GLU A 563 22.11 -17.86 13.39
C GLU A 563 23.22 -17.05 12.74
N ILE A 564 23.31 -17.06 11.40
CA ILE A 564 24.30 -16.28 10.67
C ILE A 564 24.14 -14.77 11.00
N VAL A 565 22.91 -14.28 11.06
CA VAL A 565 22.62 -12.88 11.36
C VAL A 565 22.90 -12.56 12.83
N ILE A 566 22.54 -13.45 13.76
CA ILE A 566 22.87 -13.30 15.19
C ILE A 566 24.39 -13.22 15.38
N ASP A 567 25.15 -14.17 14.83
CA ASP A 567 26.59 -14.18 14.92
C ASP A 567 27.24 -12.90 14.37
N MET A 568 26.73 -12.41 13.26
CA MET A 568 27.25 -11.18 12.64
C MET A 568 26.95 -9.94 13.48
N LEU A 569 25.72 -9.77 13.94
CA LEU A 569 25.29 -8.58 14.70
C LEU A 569 25.82 -8.59 16.14
N SER A 570 26.09 -9.77 16.73
CA SER A 570 26.67 -9.90 18.07
C SER A 570 28.20 -9.94 18.07
N SER A 571 28.84 -9.86 16.88
CA SER A 571 30.30 -10.10 16.75
C SER A 571 31.13 -9.00 17.44
N GLU A 572 32.22 -9.43 18.09
CA GLU A 572 33.26 -8.59 18.68
C GLU A 572 34.64 -9.12 18.33
N GLY A 573 35.63 -8.23 18.28
CA GLY A 573 37.00 -8.58 18.04
C GLY A 573 37.62 -7.97 16.79
N GLY A 574 38.78 -8.49 16.39
CA GLY A 574 39.52 -7.99 15.24
C GLY A 574 38.92 -8.41 13.90
N SER A 575 38.84 -7.50 12.96
CA SER A 575 38.24 -7.70 11.63
C SER A 575 38.90 -8.76 10.77
N PHE A 576 40.14 -9.18 11.12
CA PHE A 576 40.83 -10.27 10.44
C PHE A 576 40.60 -11.62 11.13
N ALA A 577 40.59 -11.62 12.46
CA ALA A 577 40.37 -12.84 13.24
C ALA A 577 38.89 -13.25 13.34
N ILE A 578 38.00 -12.27 13.39
CA ILE A 578 36.54 -12.44 13.44
C ILE A 578 35.92 -11.63 12.30
N PRO A 579 35.91 -12.19 11.07
CA PRO A 579 35.54 -11.45 9.86
C PRO A 579 34.11 -10.89 9.86
N ALA A 580 33.18 -11.46 10.62
CA ALA A 580 31.81 -10.97 10.80
C ALA A 580 31.79 -9.53 11.33
N THR A 581 32.77 -9.09 12.12
CA THR A 581 32.87 -7.72 12.66
C THR A 581 33.05 -6.67 11.57
N ASN A 582 33.42 -7.05 10.36
CA ASN A 582 33.51 -6.15 9.22
C ASN A 582 32.17 -5.52 8.87
N PHE A 583 31.05 -6.12 9.20
CA PHE A 583 29.73 -5.53 9.09
C PHE A 583 29.67 -4.13 9.72
N TYR A 584 30.29 -3.97 10.90
CA TYR A 584 30.33 -2.70 11.62
C TYR A 584 31.39 -1.72 11.11
N GLN A 585 32.25 -2.14 10.18
CA GLN A 585 33.26 -1.27 9.58
C GLN A 585 32.80 -0.66 8.26
N VAL A 586 31.84 -1.32 7.58
CA VAL A 586 31.30 -0.85 6.31
C VAL A 586 30.53 0.47 6.49
N GLU A 587 29.72 0.55 7.54
CA GLU A 587 29.03 1.79 7.92
C GLU A 587 29.35 2.11 9.40
N ARG A 588 29.88 3.31 9.64
CA ARG A 588 30.37 3.72 10.96
C ARG A 588 29.45 4.73 11.67
N ASP A 589 28.61 5.42 10.90
CA ASP A 589 27.60 6.31 11.47
C ASP A 589 26.49 5.49 12.13
N THR A 590 26.16 5.80 13.37
CA THR A 590 25.18 5.01 14.16
C THR A 590 23.79 5.06 13.55
N LEU A 591 23.36 6.21 13.01
CA LEU A 591 22.04 6.36 12.42
C LEU A 591 21.92 5.58 11.10
N LYS A 592 22.92 5.76 10.21
CA LYS A 592 22.96 5.03 8.93
C LYS A 592 23.11 3.53 9.13
N LEU A 593 23.91 3.09 10.09
CA LEU A 593 24.03 1.67 10.44
C LEU A 593 22.67 1.11 10.87
N SER A 594 21.93 1.84 11.69
CA SER A 594 20.57 1.42 12.12
C SER A 594 19.59 1.33 10.95
N GLU A 595 19.66 2.26 10.00
CA GLU A 595 18.91 2.23 8.74
C GLU A 595 19.26 0.99 7.91
N ASN A 596 20.56 0.73 7.72
CA ASN A 596 21.06 -0.41 6.97
C ASN A 596 20.58 -1.75 7.59
N VAL A 597 20.63 -1.87 8.91
CA VAL A 597 20.14 -3.07 9.61
C VAL A 597 18.63 -3.28 9.37
N ALA A 598 17.83 -2.22 9.49
CA ALA A 598 16.39 -2.30 9.24
C ALA A 598 16.09 -2.65 7.77
N GLN A 599 16.81 -2.05 6.82
CA GLN A 599 16.58 -2.26 5.39
C GLN A 599 17.03 -3.65 4.94
N VAL A 600 18.24 -4.11 5.33
CA VAL A 600 18.80 -5.41 4.91
C VAL A 600 18.00 -6.57 5.49
N PHE A 601 17.68 -6.53 6.79
CA PHE A 601 17.12 -7.69 7.48
C PHE A 601 15.60 -7.67 7.63
N MET A 602 14.97 -6.50 7.57
CA MET A 602 13.52 -6.38 7.70
C MET A 602 12.86 -5.68 6.50
N GLY A 603 13.64 -5.23 5.51
CA GLY A 603 13.13 -4.57 4.31
C GLY A 603 12.58 -3.16 4.57
N MET A 604 12.87 -2.54 5.71
CA MET A 604 12.28 -1.27 6.13
C MET A 604 13.18 -0.09 5.83
N ARG A 605 12.68 0.90 5.09
CA ARG A 605 13.36 2.17 4.84
C ARG A 605 12.94 3.21 5.87
N LEU A 606 13.81 3.51 6.82
CA LEU A 606 13.51 4.41 7.94
C LEU A 606 13.98 5.85 7.73
N GLN A 607 14.70 6.16 6.66
CA GLN A 607 15.39 7.45 6.45
C GLN A 607 14.47 8.67 6.60
N CYS A 608 13.22 8.59 6.13
CA CYS A 608 12.27 9.69 6.29
C CYS A 608 11.98 10.03 7.76
N ALA A 609 11.98 9.00 8.62
CA ALA A 609 11.70 9.17 10.04
C ALA A 609 12.85 9.84 10.83
N GLN A 610 14.00 10.11 10.21
CA GLN A 610 15.09 10.89 10.80
C GLN A 610 14.71 12.36 11.06
N CYS A 611 13.93 12.96 10.15
CA CYS A 611 13.63 14.40 10.18
C CYS A 611 12.17 14.74 10.51
N HIS A 612 11.23 13.81 10.25
CA HIS A 612 9.79 13.96 10.51
C HIS A 612 9.15 12.58 10.63
N ASN A 613 7.90 12.50 11.08
CA ASN A 613 7.17 11.22 11.05
C ASN A 613 7.08 10.72 9.61
N HIS A 614 7.24 9.41 9.42
CA HIS A 614 7.26 8.84 8.08
C HIS A 614 5.94 9.13 7.33
N PRO A 615 5.97 9.71 6.10
CA PRO A 615 4.76 10.21 5.43
C PRO A 615 3.83 9.10 4.94
N PHE A 616 4.37 7.90 4.69
CA PHE A 616 3.66 6.78 4.07
C PHE A 616 3.70 5.50 4.90
N ASP A 617 4.18 5.60 6.15
CA ASP A 617 4.26 4.47 7.08
C ASP A 617 4.00 4.95 8.51
N ARG A 618 3.96 4.03 9.46
CA ARG A 618 3.67 4.28 10.88
C ARG A 618 4.87 4.74 11.71
N TRP A 619 6.08 4.75 11.13
CA TRP A 619 7.30 5.05 11.88
C TRP A 619 7.39 6.52 12.23
N THR A 620 7.52 6.79 13.53
CA THR A 620 7.74 8.13 14.06
C THR A 620 9.23 8.43 14.21
N MET A 621 9.58 9.72 14.38
CA MET A 621 10.94 10.11 14.77
C MET A 621 11.38 9.43 16.06
N ASN A 622 10.47 9.24 17.02
CA ASN A 622 10.76 8.53 18.26
C ASN A 622 11.18 7.08 18.00
N ASP A 623 10.46 6.36 17.13
CA ASP A 623 10.80 4.99 16.79
C ASP A 623 12.17 4.91 16.10
N TYR A 624 12.47 5.84 15.20
CA TYR A 624 13.75 5.92 14.50
C TYR A 624 14.92 6.07 15.47
N TYR A 625 14.89 7.08 16.35
CA TYR A 625 15.98 7.33 17.29
C TYR A 625 16.09 6.27 18.39
N SER A 626 14.98 5.67 18.81
CA SER A 626 14.96 4.54 19.74
C SER A 626 15.54 3.27 19.12
N TRP A 627 15.26 3.03 17.82
CA TRP A 627 15.88 1.94 17.07
C TRP A 627 17.40 2.15 16.94
N ALA A 628 17.85 3.34 16.59
CA ALA A 628 19.26 3.66 16.47
C ALA A 628 20.02 3.51 17.80
N ALA A 629 19.35 3.68 18.94
CA ALA A 629 19.94 3.56 20.27
C ALA A 629 20.51 2.16 20.59
N PHE A 630 20.06 1.10 19.87
CA PHE A 630 20.69 -0.23 19.99
C PHE A 630 22.16 -0.23 19.56
N PHE A 631 22.54 0.62 18.60
CA PHE A 631 23.86 0.68 18.00
C PHE A 631 24.77 1.77 18.57
N ALA A 632 24.32 2.51 19.60
CA ALA A 632 25.03 3.66 20.17
C ALA A 632 26.34 3.28 20.88
N GLN A 633 26.48 2.03 21.30
CA GLN A 633 27.59 1.59 22.17
C GLN A 633 28.71 0.84 21.42
N ILE A 634 28.73 0.91 20.09
CA ILE A 634 29.75 0.28 19.30
C ILE A 634 31.06 1.06 19.38
N GLY A 635 32.07 0.43 19.98
CA GLY A 635 33.44 0.92 20.03
C GLY A 635 34.31 0.36 18.90
N ARG A 636 35.25 1.18 18.44
CA ARG A 636 36.23 0.79 17.42
C ARG A 636 37.61 1.26 17.84
N LYS A 637 38.62 0.43 17.64
CA LYS A 637 40.00 0.79 17.83
C LYS A 637 40.89 0.07 16.81
N GLU A 638 42.06 0.62 16.53
CA GLU A 638 43.02 0.00 15.63
C GLU A 638 43.63 -1.28 16.27
N GLY A 639 43.88 -2.29 15.44
CA GLY A 639 44.59 -3.50 15.79
C GLY A 639 46.11 -3.29 15.78
N VAL A 640 46.85 -4.39 15.94
CA VAL A 640 48.34 -4.39 15.78
C VAL A 640 48.70 -4.15 14.31
N ASP A 641 47.98 -4.75 13.37
CA ASP A 641 48.05 -4.40 11.95
C ASP A 641 47.15 -3.14 11.74
N PRO A 642 47.73 -2.03 11.21
CA PRO A 642 46.98 -0.80 11.00
C PRO A 642 45.74 -0.95 10.10
N ARG A 643 45.68 -2.00 9.29
CA ARG A 643 44.55 -2.36 8.44
C ARG A 643 43.47 -3.10 9.19
N GLU A 644 43.73 -3.62 10.37
CA GLU A 644 42.78 -4.31 11.21
C GLU A 644 42.07 -3.36 12.14
N GLN A 645 40.75 -3.47 12.23
CA GLN A 645 39.92 -2.75 13.18
C GLN A 645 39.34 -3.73 14.20
N ILE A 646 39.32 -3.33 15.45
CA ILE A 646 38.76 -4.13 16.55
C ILE A 646 37.41 -3.49 16.93
N VAL A 647 36.35 -4.26 16.86
CA VAL A 647 34.99 -3.88 17.30
C VAL A 647 34.77 -4.40 18.71
N TYR A 648 34.21 -3.57 19.58
CA TYR A 648 33.90 -3.94 20.96
C TYR A 648 32.70 -3.15 21.52
N ASN A 649 32.04 -3.66 22.54
CA ASN A 649 31.01 -2.94 23.27
C ASN A 649 31.66 -1.95 24.26
N ARG A 650 31.36 -0.66 24.11
CA ARG A 650 31.85 0.38 25.03
C ARG A 650 31.12 0.40 26.39
N GLY A 651 29.93 -0.25 26.47
CA GLY A 651 29.09 -0.20 27.64
C GLY A 651 28.49 1.20 27.95
N SER A 652 28.73 2.18 27.07
CA SER A 652 28.23 3.55 27.20
C SER A 652 28.06 4.21 25.84
N GLY A 653 27.17 5.17 25.76
CA GLY A 653 26.81 5.87 24.54
C GLY A 653 25.29 5.91 24.38
N GLU A 654 24.78 7.07 23.98
CA GLU A 654 23.34 7.29 23.80
C GLU A 654 23.06 8.05 22.51
N VAL A 655 21.94 7.75 21.89
CA VAL A 655 21.39 8.51 20.77
C VAL A 655 20.49 9.61 21.33
N LYS A 656 20.66 10.82 20.81
CA LYS A 656 19.83 11.97 21.18
C LYS A 656 18.80 12.25 20.12
N HIS A 657 17.57 12.49 20.55
CA HIS A 657 16.51 12.95 19.66
C HIS A 657 16.83 14.36 19.14
N ILE A 658 16.63 14.62 17.85
CA ILE A 658 16.96 15.92 17.24
C ILE A 658 16.09 17.05 17.82
N VAL A 659 14.84 16.74 18.17
CA VAL A 659 13.95 17.69 18.86
C VAL A 659 14.13 17.54 20.38
N GLY A 660 14.55 18.61 21.03
CA GLY A 660 14.71 18.67 22.48
C GLY A 660 15.95 17.97 23.06
N GLY A 661 16.77 17.27 22.26
CA GLY A 661 18.08 16.74 22.68
C GLY A 661 18.05 15.64 23.75
N ARG A 662 16.87 15.03 24.03
CA ARG A 662 16.71 13.96 25.02
C ARG A 662 17.37 12.66 24.59
N ASN A 663 17.93 11.91 25.52
CA ASN A 663 18.43 10.57 25.27
C ASN A 663 17.26 9.63 24.97
N MET A 664 17.43 8.80 23.96
CA MET A 664 16.40 7.84 23.51
C MET A 664 16.73 6.43 24.04
N PRO A 665 15.79 5.80 24.78
CA PRO A 665 15.96 4.41 25.18
C PRO A 665 15.83 3.48 23.96
N PRO A 666 16.61 2.38 23.90
CA PRO A 666 16.42 1.37 22.86
C PRO A 666 15.00 0.80 22.88
N LYS A 667 14.35 0.75 21.70
CA LYS A 667 13.01 0.17 21.51
C LYS A 667 12.95 -0.56 20.18
N PHE A 668 12.35 -1.75 20.20
CA PHE A 668 12.14 -2.52 18.98
C PHE A 668 11.16 -1.83 18.04
N LEU A 669 11.37 -1.96 16.74
CA LEU A 669 10.44 -1.42 15.74
C LEU A 669 9.09 -2.16 15.82
N GLY A 670 8.03 -1.42 16.19
CA GLY A 670 6.70 -1.99 16.41
C GLY A 670 6.58 -2.90 17.65
N GLY A 671 7.62 -2.98 18.49
CA GLY A 671 7.68 -3.80 19.67
C GLY A 671 7.85 -3.01 20.98
N GLU A 672 8.22 -3.72 22.01
CA GLU A 672 8.43 -3.20 23.37
C GLU A 672 9.82 -2.56 23.55
N THR A 673 10.00 -1.91 24.69
CA THR A 673 11.30 -1.43 25.18
C THR A 673 11.92 -2.53 26.04
N PRO A 674 13.02 -3.18 25.58
CA PRO A 674 13.65 -4.27 26.34
C PRO A 674 14.48 -3.75 27.51
N ASP A 675 14.71 -4.61 28.51
CA ASP A 675 15.73 -4.36 29.53
C ASP A 675 17.14 -4.58 28.95
N VAL A 676 17.86 -3.49 28.78
CA VAL A 676 19.24 -3.48 28.26
C VAL A 676 20.29 -3.27 29.34
N THR A 677 19.91 -3.30 30.63
CA THR A 677 20.80 -3.00 31.76
C THR A 677 21.93 -4.02 31.86
N GLY A 678 23.18 -3.57 31.71
CA GLY A 678 24.37 -4.41 31.79
C GLY A 678 24.55 -5.42 30.66
N LYS A 679 23.79 -5.30 29.56
CA LYS A 679 23.82 -6.20 28.41
C LYS A 679 24.34 -5.50 27.16
N ASP A 680 24.85 -6.28 26.21
CA ASP A 680 25.14 -5.74 24.89
C ASP A 680 23.83 -5.51 24.12
N ARG A 681 23.57 -4.25 23.77
CA ARG A 681 22.36 -3.87 23.03
C ARG A 681 22.26 -4.53 21.66
N ARG A 682 23.40 -4.83 21.03
CA ARG A 682 23.48 -5.48 19.70
C ARG A 682 23.02 -6.94 19.79
N GLU A 683 23.41 -7.65 20.82
CA GLU A 683 22.97 -9.03 21.08
C GLU A 683 21.45 -9.10 21.28
N ILE A 684 20.91 -8.17 22.09
CA ILE A 684 19.47 -8.08 22.34
C ILE A 684 18.69 -7.86 21.04
N VAL A 685 19.10 -6.90 20.21
CA VAL A 685 18.39 -6.62 18.95
C VAL A 685 18.58 -7.73 17.92
N ALA A 686 19.75 -8.41 17.88
CA ALA A 686 20.00 -9.53 17.01
C ALA A 686 19.07 -10.72 17.31
N HIS A 687 18.95 -11.08 18.57
CA HIS A 687 18.05 -12.14 19.02
C HIS A 687 16.58 -11.80 18.79
N TRP A 688 16.17 -10.56 19.06
CA TRP A 688 14.79 -10.14 18.77
C TRP A 688 14.49 -10.18 17.27
N MET A 689 15.42 -9.67 16.44
CA MET A 689 15.22 -9.61 14.99
C MET A 689 15.06 -11.00 14.38
N ALA A 690 15.89 -11.94 14.81
CA ALA A 690 15.90 -13.32 14.32
C ALA A 690 14.91 -14.24 15.07
N SER A 691 14.09 -13.68 15.96
CA SER A 691 13.11 -14.47 16.73
C SER A 691 11.83 -14.74 15.92
N PRO A 692 11.10 -15.84 16.23
CA PRO A 692 9.81 -16.12 15.62
C PRO A 692 8.72 -15.06 15.90
N GLN A 693 8.89 -14.22 16.91
CA GLN A 693 7.97 -13.12 17.23
C GLN A 693 8.12 -11.95 16.25
N ASN A 694 9.26 -11.83 15.57
CA ASN A 694 9.50 -10.82 14.56
C ASN A 694 9.31 -11.40 13.15
N LEU A 695 8.10 -11.35 12.64
CA LEU A 695 7.79 -11.90 11.32
C LEU A 695 8.46 -11.12 10.17
N TYR A 696 8.81 -9.85 10.37
CA TYR A 696 9.43 -9.02 9.32
C TYR A 696 10.73 -9.60 8.78
N PHE A 697 11.56 -10.20 9.65
CA PHE A 697 12.79 -10.86 9.23
C PHE A 697 12.51 -11.99 8.24
N SER A 698 11.65 -12.92 8.62
CA SER A 698 11.31 -14.08 7.78
C SER A 698 10.56 -13.68 6.50
N GLN A 699 9.68 -12.68 6.57
CA GLN A 699 9.01 -12.11 5.39
C GLN A 699 10.00 -11.48 4.43
N ASN A 700 10.93 -10.66 4.92
CA ASN A 700 11.91 -10.00 4.08
C ASN A 700 12.85 -11.00 3.38
N ILE A 701 13.39 -11.96 4.12
CA ILE A 701 14.26 -12.99 3.54
C ILE A 701 13.50 -13.81 2.49
N SER A 702 12.27 -14.24 2.80
CA SER A 702 11.43 -14.98 1.85
C SER A 702 11.11 -14.14 0.60
N ASN A 703 10.82 -12.85 0.77
CA ASN A 703 10.55 -11.93 -0.33
C ASN A 703 11.78 -11.71 -1.23
N MET A 704 12.96 -11.56 -0.65
CA MET A 704 14.22 -11.43 -1.40
C MET A 704 14.54 -12.70 -2.19
N VAL A 705 14.35 -13.87 -1.59
CA VAL A 705 14.54 -15.16 -2.29
C VAL A 705 13.51 -15.29 -3.42
N TRP A 706 12.26 -15.00 -3.14
CA TRP A 706 11.20 -15.00 -4.14
C TRP A 706 11.52 -14.11 -5.33
N SER A 707 11.93 -12.86 -5.07
CA SER A 707 12.25 -11.89 -6.12
C SER A 707 13.41 -12.34 -7.02
N HIS A 708 14.34 -13.12 -6.48
CA HIS A 708 15.43 -13.69 -7.27
C HIS A 708 14.90 -14.62 -8.37
N PHE A 709 13.94 -15.49 -8.05
CA PHE A 709 13.38 -16.47 -8.97
C PHE A 709 12.31 -15.89 -9.90
N PHE A 710 11.55 -14.90 -9.46
CA PHE A 710 10.44 -14.32 -10.24
C PHE A 710 10.77 -12.98 -10.89
N GLY A 711 11.87 -12.32 -10.49
CA GLY A 711 12.28 -11.00 -10.98
C GLY A 711 11.43 -9.85 -10.46
N VAL A 712 10.52 -10.13 -9.52
CA VAL A 712 9.70 -9.16 -8.77
C VAL A 712 9.39 -9.77 -7.41
N GLY A 713 9.39 -8.94 -6.38
CA GLY A 713 9.01 -9.37 -5.03
C GLY A 713 7.50 -9.55 -4.88
N ILE A 714 7.09 -10.24 -3.84
CA ILE A 714 5.71 -10.21 -3.35
C ILE A 714 5.43 -8.82 -2.76
N ILE A 715 6.43 -8.22 -2.09
CA ILE A 715 6.56 -6.78 -1.88
C ILE A 715 7.63 -6.29 -2.84
N ASP A 716 7.34 -5.25 -3.64
CA ASP A 716 8.26 -4.70 -4.62
C ASP A 716 8.23 -3.15 -4.60
N PRO A 717 9.37 -2.46 -4.46
CA PRO A 717 10.75 -2.96 -4.26
C PRO A 717 10.91 -3.82 -3.00
N VAL A 718 11.79 -4.82 -3.07
CA VAL A 718 11.93 -5.85 -2.02
C VAL A 718 12.37 -5.29 -0.66
N ASP A 719 13.06 -4.17 -0.65
CA ASP A 719 13.60 -3.47 0.52
C ASP A 719 12.76 -2.23 0.91
N ASP A 720 11.46 -2.24 0.56
CA ASP A 720 10.52 -1.14 0.82
C ASP A 720 9.22 -1.65 1.46
N VAL A 721 9.39 -2.36 2.57
CA VAL A 721 8.27 -2.88 3.39
C VAL A 721 7.66 -1.73 4.17
N ARG A 722 6.44 -1.35 3.81
CA ARG A 722 5.67 -0.29 4.48
C ARG A 722 4.16 -0.48 4.24
N ILE A 723 3.33 0.17 5.03
CA ILE A 723 1.88 0.07 4.91
C ILE A 723 1.40 0.49 3.52
N SER A 724 2.00 1.53 2.94
CA SER A 724 1.63 2.02 1.60
C SER A 724 2.18 1.17 0.44
N ASN A 725 3.01 0.18 0.72
CA ASN A 725 3.53 -0.78 -0.25
C ASN A 725 3.29 -2.22 0.26
N PRO A 726 2.03 -2.67 0.33
CA PRO A 726 1.71 -3.99 0.88
C PRO A 726 2.12 -5.11 -0.08
N ALA A 727 2.19 -6.32 0.47
CA ALA A 727 2.39 -7.52 -0.32
C ALA A 727 1.27 -7.69 -1.36
N SER A 728 1.65 -8.00 -2.62
CA SER A 728 0.68 -8.33 -3.68
C SER A 728 -0.13 -9.61 -3.35
N ASN A 729 0.45 -10.51 -2.58
CA ASN A 729 -0.20 -11.69 -2.03
C ASN A 729 0.24 -11.89 -0.57
N PRO A 730 -0.45 -11.26 0.40
CA PRO A 730 -0.09 -11.35 1.82
C PRO A 730 -0.12 -12.78 2.38
N GLU A 731 -1.09 -13.57 1.95
CA GLU A 731 -1.25 -14.97 2.39
C GLU A 731 -0.04 -15.81 1.96
N LEU A 732 0.45 -15.60 0.74
CA LEU A 732 1.65 -16.27 0.23
C LEU A 732 2.90 -15.85 1.00
N LEU A 733 3.10 -14.56 1.21
CA LEU A 733 4.28 -14.06 1.94
C LEU A 733 4.30 -14.57 3.37
N ASN A 734 3.15 -14.56 4.04
CA ASN A 734 3.02 -15.09 5.39
C ASN A 734 3.29 -16.59 5.44
N ALA A 735 2.76 -17.37 4.50
CA ALA A 735 2.99 -18.82 4.45
C ALA A 735 4.48 -19.16 4.24
N LEU A 736 5.15 -18.44 3.31
CA LEU A 736 6.59 -18.59 3.09
C LEU A 736 7.39 -18.27 4.36
N ALA A 737 7.10 -17.14 5.01
CA ALA A 737 7.78 -16.69 6.21
C ALA A 737 7.58 -17.65 7.40
N LEU A 738 6.34 -18.10 7.63
CA LEU A 738 6.03 -19.04 8.72
C LEU A 738 6.67 -20.41 8.51
N LYS A 739 6.70 -20.91 7.27
CA LYS A 739 7.42 -22.14 6.97
C LYS A 739 8.93 -21.99 7.12
N PHE A 740 9.49 -20.87 6.64
CA PHE A 740 10.92 -20.60 6.74
C PHE A 740 11.39 -20.57 8.19
N GLN A 741 10.68 -19.86 9.08
CA GLN A 741 11.06 -19.80 10.49
C GLN A 741 10.67 -21.01 11.32
N GLY A 742 9.62 -21.74 10.95
CA GLY A 742 9.09 -22.88 11.69
C GLY A 742 9.55 -24.22 11.13
N GLU A 743 8.89 -24.72 10.09
CA GLU A 743 9.13 -26.05 9.52
C GLU A 743 10.55 -26.22 8.97
N TYR A 744 11.14 -25.19 8.36
CA TYR A 744 12.49 -25.26 7.78
C TYR A 744 13.58 -24.83 8.76
N GLU A 745 13.23 -24.36 9.97
CA GLU A 745 14.22 -23.91 10.95
C GLU A 745 15.26 -22.95 10.34
N TYR A 746 14.80 -22.03 9.49
CA TYR A 746 15.60 -21.08 8.71
C TYR A 746 16.58 -21.73 7.72
N ASP A 747 16.32 -22.99 7.30
CA ASP A 747 17.05 -23.63 6.19
C ASP A 747 16.71 -22.93 4.87
N PHE A 748 17.70 -22.24 4.36
CA PHE A 748 17.61 -21.47 3.13
C PHE A 748 17.38 -22.33 1.88
N ARG A 749 17.99 -23.53 1.82
CA ARG A 749 17.87 -24.44 0.68
C ARG A 749 16.46 -25.01 0.56
N GLN A 750 15.79 -25.27 1.69
CA GLN A 750 14.40 -25.74 1.69
C GLN A 750 13.45 -24.69 1.10
N LEU A 751 13.65 -23.42 1.45
CA LEU A 751 12.87 -22.34 0.87
C LEU A 751 13.03 -22.25 -0.66
N VAL A 752 14.27 -22.32 -1.14
CA VAL A 752 14.57 -22.34 -2.59
C VAL A 752 13.97 -23.57 -3.27
N ARG A 753 14.08 -24.73 -2.64
CA ARG A 753 13.53 -26.00 -3.13
C ARG A 753 12.02 -25.89 -3.38
N ASP A 754 11.27 -25.38 -2.42
CA ASP A 754 9.81 -25.26 -2.56
C ASP A 754 9.42 -24.25 -3.64
N ILE A 755 10.11 -23.12 -3.71
CA ILE A 755 9.88 -22.13 -4.76
C ILE A 755 10.08 -22.74 -6.15
N CYS A 756 11.22 -23.39 -6.38
CA CYS A 756 11.55 -23.96 -7.71
C CYS A 756 10.67 -25.17 -8.08
N ASN A 757 10.17 -25.93 -7.09
CA ASN A 757 9.26 -27.05 -7.32
C ASN A 757 7.82 -26.60 -7.60
N SER A 758 7.44 -25.35 -7.24
CA SER A 758 6.08 -24.88 -7.47
C SER A 758 5.72 -24.86 -8.96
N ALA A 759 4.48 -25.18 -9.30
CA ALA A 759 3.96 -25.01 -10.66
C ALA A 759 4.01 -23.53 -11.08
N THR A 760 3.91 -22.62 -10.13
CA THR A 760 4.00 -21.17 -10.33
C THR A 760 5.35 -20.76 -10.92
N TYR A 761 6.48 -21.25 -10.38
CA TYR A 761 7.80 -21.02 -10.96
C TYR A 761 7.97 -21.66 -12.33
N GLN A 762 7.34 -22.82 -12.54
CA GLN A 762 7.46 -23.61 -13.76
C GLN A 762 6.48 -23.19 -14.87
N ARG A 763 5.78 -22.05 -14.75
CA ARG A 763 4.93 -21.51 -15.83
C ARG A 763 5.75 -21.04 -17.03
N THR A 764 5.14 -21.10 -18.21
CA THR A 764 5.74 -20.50 -19.42
C THR A 764 5.61 -18.96 -19.38
N THR A 765 6.47 -18.30 -20.16
CA THR A 765 6.40 -16.84 -20.39
C THR A 765 5.29 -16.42 -21.35
N LYS A 766 4.65 -17.36 -22.05
CA LYS A 766 3.60 -17.09 -23.02
C LYS A 766 2.34 -16.59 -22.31
N ALA A 767 1.94 -15.37 -22.63
CA ALA A 767 0.74 -14.77 -22.09
C ALA A 767 -0.54 -15.37 -22.68
N ASN A 768 -1.65 -15.24 -21.95
CA ASN A 768 -3.00 -15.36 -22.47
C ASN A 768 -3.72 -14.00 -22.33
N PRO A 769 -4.90 -13.79 -22.97
CA PRO A 769 -5.57 -12.49 -22.94
C PRO A 769 -5.88 -11.94 -21.53
N SER A 770 -6.03 -12.83 -20.53
CA SER A 770 -6.35 -12.41 -19.16
C SER A 770 -5.14 -11.97 -18.35
N ASN A 771 -3.92 -12.43 -18.70
CA ASN A 771 -2.68 -12.18 -17.95
C ASN A 771 -1.61 -11.40 -18.73
N GLU A 772 -1.92 -10.90 -19.93
CA GLU A 772 -0.95 -10.18 -20.76
C GLU A 772 -0.31 -9.02 -20.01
N HIS A 773 -1.12 -8.26 -19.27
CA HIS A 773 -0.68 -7.10 -18.50
C HIS A 773 -0.41 -7.41 -17.03
N ASP A 774 -0.50 -8.68 -16.60
CA ASP A 774 -0.16 -9.06 -15.23
C ASP A 774 1.35 -8.99 -15.01
N LEU A 775 1.79 -8.14 -14.09
CA LEU A 775 3.19 -7.95 -13.74
C LEU A 775 3.53 -8.44 -12.32
N ASN A 776 2.55 -8.59 -11.43
CA ASN A 776 2.81 -8.75 -9.99
C ASN A 776 2.09 -9.95 -9.35
N ASN A 777 1.24 -10.69 -10.09
CA ASN A 777 0.45 -11.78 -9.52
C ASN A 777 0.92 -13.16 -9.93
N PHE A 778 2.07 -13.26 -10.61
CA PHE A 778 2.73 -14.53 -10.94
C PHE A 778 1.91 -15.46 -11.84
N ALA A 779 0.98 -14.89 -12.63
CA ALA A 779 0.15 -15.65 -13.56
C ALA A 779 0.93 -16.28 -14.73
N LYS A 780 2.12 -15.77 -15.02
CA LYS A 780 3.08 -16.26 -16.01
C LYS A 780 4.51 -15.99 -15.56
N ALA A 781 5.47 -16.72 -16.12
CA ALA A 781 6.88 -16.37 -15.91
C ALA A 781 7.23 -15.05 -16.60
N ARG A 782 8.18 -14.33 -16.07
CA ARG A 782 8.69 -13.06 -16.63
C ARG A 782 9.95 -13.31 -17.46
N ILE A 783 10.05 -12.64 -18.59
CA ILE A 783 11.29 -12.55 -19.35
C ILE A 783 12.18 -11.52 -18.64
N ARG A 784 13.39 -11.93 -18.24
CA ARG A 784 14.34 -11.08 -17.49
C ARG A 784 15.71 -11.13 -18.13
N ARG A 785 16.36 -9.97 -18.22
CA ARG A 785 17.78 -9.95 -18.61
C ARG A 785 18.62 -10.70 -17.57
N GLN A 786 19.61 -11.45 -18.00
CA GLN A 786 20.60 -12.01 -17.08
C GLN A 786 21.38 -10.91 -16.37
N ARG A 787 21.79 -11.15 -15.12
CA ARG A 787 22.71 -10.27 -14.39
C ARG A 787 24.04 -10.17 -15.12
N ALA A 788 24.76 -9.08 -14.94
CA ALA A 788 26.04 -8.83 -15.58
C ALA A 788 27.04 -9.96 -15.36
N GLU A 789 27.16 -10.44 -14.13
CA GLU A 789 28.04 -11.52 -13.72
C GLU A 789 27.65 -12.83 -14.39
N VAL A 790 26.38 -13.18 -14.34
CA VAL A 790 25.85 -14.42 -14.94
C VAL A 790 26.02 -14.39 -16.45
N MET A 791 25.74 -13.27 -17.11
CA MET A 791 25.90 -13.11 -18.55
C MET A 791 27.37 -13.29 -18.97
N LEU A 792 28.30 -12.68 -18.25
CA LEU A 792 29.73 -12.85 -18.55
C LEU A 792 30.21 -14.29 -18.33
N ASP A 793 29.72 -14.94 -17.26
CA ASP A 793 30.05 -16.33 -16.94
C ASP A 793 29.46 -17.29 -17.96
N THR A 794 28.21 -17.10 -18.42
CA THR A 794 27.61 -17.94 -19.46
C THR A 794 28.29 -17.75 -20.82
N ILE A 795 28.65 -16.52 -21.22
CA ILE A 795 29.46 -16.26 -22.44
C ILE A 795 30.79 -17.03 -22.35
N THR A 796 31.47 -16.91 -21.21
CA THR A 796 32.74 -17.57 -20.97
C THR A 796 32.63 -19.09 -20.99
N GLN A 797 31.57 -19.65 -20.40
CA GLN A 797 31.28 -21.07 -20.39
C GLN A 797 31.07 -21.61 -21.82
N VAL A 798 30.19 -20.99 -22.58
CA VAL A 798 29.81 -21.51 -23.91
C VAL A 798 30.92 -21.33 -24.96
N THR A 799 31.76 -20.33 -24.78
CA THR A 799 32.95 -20.08 -25.63
C THR A 799 34.19 -20.81 -25.14
N GLU A 800 34.14 -21.52 -24.02
CA GLU A 800 35.31 -22.25 -23.41
C GLU A 800 36.52 -21.36 -23.16
N THR A 801 36.28 -20.07 -22.87
CA THR A 801 37.33 -19.08 -22.57
C THR A 801 37.55 -18.94 -21.07
N LYS A 802 38.53 -18.14 -20.67
CA LYS A 802 38.83 -17.88 -19.27
C LYS A 802 38.86 -16.37 -18.98
N ASN A 803 38.14 -15.92 -17.97
CA ASN A 803 38.23 -14.55 -17.50
C ASN A 803 39.44 -14.34 -16.60
N LYS A 804 39.93 -13.11 -16.56
CA LYS A 804 40.96 -12.66 -15.64
C LYS A 804 40.46 -11.42 -14.89
N PHE A 805 40.26 -11.56 -13.60
CA PHE A 805 39.90 -10.46 -12.70
C PHE A 805 41.08 -10.14 -11.78
N THR A 806 41.19 -8.87 -11.39
CA THR A 806 42.22 -8.42 -10.44
C THR A 806 42.07 -9.16 -9.11
N GLY A 807 43.13 -9.71 -8.61
CA GLY A 807 43.18 -10.44 -7.34
C GLY A 807 42.60 -11.88 -7.38
N LEU A 808 42.11 -12.35 -8.54
CA LEU A 808 41.58 -13.71 -8.69
C LEU A 808 42.40 -14.57 -9.65
N PRO A 809 42.42 -15.92 -9.49
CA PRO A 809 43.04 -16.84 -10.41
C PRO A 809 42.45 -16.72 -11.84
N LEU A 810 43.28 -17.11 -12.84
CA LEU A 810 42.79 -17.18 -14.21
C LEU A 810 41.68 -18.25 -14.33
N GLY A 811 40.55 -17.87 -14.95
CA GLY A 811 39.38 -18.72 -15.11
C GLY A 811 38.38 -18.63 -13.96
N SER A 812 38.56 -17.73 -13.01
CA SER A 812 37.55 -17.42 -11.99
C SER A 812 36.27 -16.86 -12.65
N ARG A 813 35.13 -17.19 -12.08
CA ARG A 813 33.83 -16.69 -12.49
C ARG A 813 33.62 -15.27 -11.99
N ALA A 814 32.81 -14.49 -12.72
CA ALA A 814 32.45 -13.13 -12.30
C ALA A 814 31.67 -13.11 -10.98
N VAL A 815 30.81 -14.12 -10.74
CA VAL A 815 30.09 -14.28 -9.46
C VAL A 815 31.00 -14.50 -8.24
N GLN A 816 32.27 -14.91 -8.47
CA GLN A 816 33.25 -15.13 -7.40
C GLN A 816 34.00 -13.84 -7.01
N ILE A 817 33.72 -12.71 -7.62
CA ILE A 817 34.34 -11.43 -7.26
C ILE A 817 33.90 -11.03 -5.86
N ALA A 818 34.82 -11.17 -4.91
CA ALA A 818 34.56 -10.92 -3.49
C ALA A 818 34.36 -9.43 -3.18
N ASP A 819 35.15 -8.56 -3.82
CA ASP A 819 35.20 -7.12 -3.54
C ASP A 819 34.37 -6.31 -4.56
N GLY A 820 33.40 -5.54 -4.06
CA GLY A 820 32.61 -4.59 -4.85
C GLY A 820 33.44 -3.50 -5.54
N GLY A 821 34.62 -3.18 -5.01
CA GLY A 821 35.56 -2.23 -5.59
C GLY A 821 36.29 -2.72 -6.85
N THR A 822 36.23 -4.03 -7.15
CA THR A 822 36.83 -4.59 -8.36
C THR A 822 36.09 -4.09 -9.61
N THR A 823 36.81 -3.42 -10.50
CA THR A 823 36.26 -2.88 -11.75
C THR A 823 36.49 -3.82 -12.92
N ASP A 824 35.48 -3.96 -13.77
CA ASP A 824 35.51 -4.65 -15.06
C ASP A 824 34.58 -3.91 -16.01
N TYR A 825 35.03 -3.66 -17.24
CA TYR A 825 34.25 -2.82 -18.19
C TYR A 825 32.93 -3.47 -18.60
N PHE A 826 32.90 -4.78 -18.81
CA PHE A 826 31.68 -5.50 -19.14
C PHE A 826 30.69 -5.43 -17.97
N LEU A 827 31.15 -5.79 -16.77
CA LEU A 827 30.32 -5.82 -15.58
C LEU A 827 29.73 -4.43 -15.25
N THR A 828 30.53 -3.38 -15.38
CA THR A 828 30.06 -2.00 -15.16
C THR A 828 29.01 -1.60 -16.20
N THR A 829 29.26 -1.90 -17.49
CA THR A 829 28.34 -1.57 -18.60
C THR A 829 26.99 -2.29 -18.42
N PHE A 830 27.00 -3.52 -17.93
CA PHE A 830 25.79 -4.33 -17.72
C PHE A 830 25.16 -4.16 -16.33
N GLY A 831 25.64 -3.18 -15.55
CA GLY A 831 24.95 -2.76 -14.32
C GLY A 831 25.19 -3.64 -13.10
N ARG A 832 26.41 -4.22 -12.94
CA ARG A 832 26.84 -4.86 -11.70
C ARG A 832 26.76 -3.86 -10.56
N ALA A 833 26.28 -4.31 -9.39
CA ALA A 833 26.27 -3.51 -8.17
C ALA A 833 27.68 -3.11 -7.74
N THR A 834 27.86 -1.85 -7.36
CA THR A 834 29.12 -1.33 -6.80
C THR A 834 29.25 -1.62 -5.30
N ARG A 835 28.16 -2.05 -4.65
CA ARG A 835 28.04 -2.34 -3.22
C ARG A 835 28.31 -1.11 -2.34
N GLU A 836 27.90 0.06 -2.80
CA GLU A 836 28.01 1.32 -2.04
C GLU A 836 26.84 1.55 -1.11
N THR A 837 25.68 0.98 -1.44
CA THR A 837 24.46 1.09 -0.66
C THR A 837 23.85 -0.28 -0.41
N VAL A 838 22.91 -0.36 0.52
CA VAL A 838 22.12 -1.58 0.78
C VAL A 838 20.89 -1.68 -0.12
N CYS A 839 20.67 -0.70 -1.02
CA CYS A 839 19.50 -0.65 -1.88
C CYS A 839 19.51 -1.75 -2.92
N SER A 840 18.39 -2.45 -3.04
CA SER A 840 18.15 -3.41 -4.13
C SER A 840 18.22 -2.76 -5.53
N CYS A 841 18.06 -1.45 -5.61
CA CYS A 841 18.12 -0.64 -6.83
C CYS A 841 19.53 -0.45 -7.41
N GLU A 842 20.59 -0.86 -6.70
CA GLU A 842 21.97 -0.70 -7.17
C GLU A 842 22.28 -1.54 -8.42
N VAL A 843 21.63 -2.68 -8.54
CA VAL A 843 21.73 -3.53 -9.74
C VAL A 843 20.86 -2.95 -10.85
N LYS A 844 21.52 -2.46 -11.92
CA LYS A 844 20.81 -1.84 -13.06
C LYS A 844 20.48 -2.89 -14.12
N MET A 845 19.21 -3.27 -14.20
CA MET A 845 18.73 -4.28 -15.15
C MET A 845 18.19 -3.69 -16.46
N ASP A 846 17.99 -2.38 -16.54
CA ASP A 846 17.43 -1.72 -17.72
C ASP A 846 18.40 -1.81 -18.92
N PRO A 847 17.88 -2.07 -20.12
CA PRO A 847 18.68 -2.09 -21.33
C PRO A 847 19.17 -0.68 -21.69
N SER A 848 20.40 -0.59 -22.23
CA SER A 848 20.97 0.68 -22.71
C SER A 848 21.64 0.51 -24.06
N LEU A 849 21.79 1.64 -24.79
CA LEU A 849 22.51 1.67 -26.07
C LEU A 849 23.96 1.22 -25.89
N SER A 850 24.61 1.60 -24.78
CA SER A 850 25.99 1.19 -24.50
C SER A 850 26.15 -0.33 -24.40
N GLN A 851 25.18 -1.01 -23.81
CA GLN A 851 25.17 -2.48 -23.72
C GLN A 851 25.05 -3.11 -25.11
N ALA A 852 24.15 -2.62 -25.95
CA ALA A 852 23.97 -3.12 -27.31
C ALA A 852 25.25 -2.92 -28.16
N LEU A 853 25.84 -1.73 -28.11
CA LEU A 853 27.09 -1.43 -28.82
C LEU A 853 28.26 -2.28 -28.31
N HIS A 854 28.32 -2.55 -27.00
CA HIS A 854 29.36 -3.37 -26.41
C HIS A 854 29.25 -4.86 -26.85
N LEU A 855 28.05 -5.38 -26.99
CA LEU A 855 27.84 -6.75 -27.49
C LEU A 855 28.19 -6.89 -28.97
N ILE A 856 27.76 -5.94 -29.80
CA ILE A 856 27.95 -5.98 -31.26
C ILE A 856 29.42 -5.67 -31.65
N ASN A 857 30.01 -4.65 -31.07
CA ASN A 857 31.32 -4.14 -31.49
C ASN A 857 32.43 -4.40 -30.47
N GLY A 858 32.08 -4.81 -29.27
CA GLY A 858 33.05 -5.02 -28.18
C GLY A 858 33.79 -6.37 -28.28
N PRO A 859 34.93 -6.48 -27.58
CA PRO A 859 35.72 -7.71 -27.55
C PRO A 859 35.09 -8.85 -26.80
N ALA A 860 34.06 -8.58 -26.03
CA ALA A 860 33.49 -9.54 -25.05
C ALA A 860 32.82 -10.77 -25.68
N VAL A 861 32.27 -10.65 -26.89
CA VAL A 861 31.65 -11.76 -27.60
C VAL A 861 32.51 -12.23 -28.75
N GLY A 862 32.82 -11.37 -29.73
CA GLY A 862 33.56 -11.75 -30.93
C GLY A 862 34.93 -12.36 -30.63
N GLN A 863 35.75 -11.69 -29.78
CA GLN A 863 37.07 -12.23 -29.41
C GLN A 863 36.97 -13.55 -28.62
N LYS A 864 35.96 -13.73 -27.78
CA LYS A 864 35.78 -14.97 -27.02
C LYS A 864 35.38 -16.13 -27.94
N VAL A 865 34.56 -15.90 -28.97
CA VAL A 865 34.24 -16.92 -29.98
C VAL A 865 35.50 -17.39 -30.69
N GLU A 866 36.33 -16.44 -31.14
CA GLU A 866 37.60 -16.73 -31.82
C GLU A 866 38.60 -17.47 -30.89
N GLN A 867 38.84 -16.91 -29.70
CA GLN A 867 39.82 -17.45 -28.74
C GLN A 867 39.46 -18.84 -28.20
N GLY A 868 38.18 -19.10 -28.03
CA GLY A 868 37.69 -20.38 -27.55
C GLY A 868 37.84 -21.49 -28.57
N GLY A 869 37.76 -21.16 -29.87
CA GLY A 869 37.98 -22.09 -30.95
C GLY A 869 37.01 -23.29 -31.00
N VAL A 870 35.81 -23.10 -30.39
CA VAL A 870 34.83 -24.20 -30.26
C VAL A 870 34.42 -24.76 -31.61
N ILE A 871 34.12 -23.91 -32.59
CA ILE A 871 33.69 -24.31 -33.93
C ILE A 871 34.83 -25.10 -34.62
N LYS A 872 36.02 -24.55 -34.56
CA LYS A 872 37.22 -25.23 -35.14
C LYS A 872 37.44 -26.62 -34.53
N ARG A 873 37.29 -26.74 -33.22
CA ARG A 873 37.43 -28.05 -32.53
C ARG A 873 36.34 -29.04 -32.97
N LEU A 874 35.08 -28.61 -33.02
CA LEU A 874 33.95 -29.46 -33.41
C LEU A 874 34.09 -29.99 -34.87
N LEU A 875 34.53 -29.11 -35.78
CA LEU A 875 34.82 -29.50 -37.17
C LEU A 875 36.00 -30.47 -37.25
N ALA A 876 37.04 -30.28 -36.41
CA ALA A 876 38.21 -31.19 -36.32
C ALA A 876 37.82 -32.58 -35.73
N GLU A 877 36.81 -32.63 -34.85
CA GLU A 877 36.21 -33.86 -34.34
C GLU A 877 35.36 -34.59 -35.38
N GLY A 878 35.21 -34.04 -36.59
CA GLY A 878 34.46 -34.64 -37.70
C GLY A 878 32.96 -34.36 -37.70
N LYS A 879 32.46 -33.43 -36.92
CA LYS A 879 31.05 -33.04 -36.92
C LYS A 879 30.66 -32.33 -38.21
N THR A 880 29.48 -32.65 -38.71
CA THR A 880 28.91 -31.92 -39.85
C THR A 880 28.49 -30.51 -39.43
N PRO A 881 28.37 -29.52 -40.35
CA PRO A 881 27.86 -28.21 -40.07
C PRO A 881 26.52 -28.22 -39.34
N GLU A 882 25.61 -29.11 -39.71
CA GLU A 882 24.32 -29.29 -39.05
C GLU A 882 24.45 -29.70 -37.58
N GLN A 883 25.35 -30.66 -37.30
CA GLN A 883 25.65 -31.08 -35.93
C GLN A 883 26.33 -29.98 -35.12
N VAL A 884 27.15 -29.13 -35.76
CA VAL A 884 27.77 -27.97 -35.11
C VAL A 884 26.70 -26.94 -34.75
N ILE A 885 25.77 -26.61 -35.66
CA ILE A 885 24.66 -25.68 -35.37
C ILE A 885 23.80 -26.22 -34.24
N GLU A 886 23.44 -27.51 -34.28
CA GLU A 886 22.67 -28.14 -33.19
C GLU A 886 23.40 -28.01 -31.85
N GLU A 887 24.69 -28.25 -31.82
CA GLU A 887 25.48 -28.12 -30.58
C GLU A 887 25.55 -26.68 -30.09
N VAL A 888 25.71 -25.69 -30.97
CA VAL A 888 25.70 -24.25 -30.61
C VAL A 888 24.34 -23.87 -29.99
N TYR A 889 23.24 -24.33 -30.55
CA TYR A 889 21.90 -24.06 -29.99
C TYR A 889 21.68 -24.70 -28.64
N VAL A 890 22.04 -25.99 -28.49
CA VAL A 890 21.92 -26.67 -27.20
C VAL A 890 22.77 -26.00 -26.14
N ARG A 891 24.01 -25.65 -26.49
CA ARG A 891 24.98 -25.00 -25.61
C ARG A 891 24.51 -23.60 -25.14
N CYS A 892 23.92 -22.83 -26.04
CA CYS A 892 23.53 -21.43 -25.77
C CYS A 892 22.10 -21.27 -25.32
N PHE A 893 21.17 -22.05 -25.86
CA PHE A 893 19.73 -21.91 -25.62
C PHE A 893 19.12 -23.05 -24.82
N SER A 894 19.89 -24.14 -24.59
CA SER A 894 19.39 -25.38 -23.96
C SER A 894 18.20 -25.97 -24.74
N ARG A 895 18.17 -25.80 -26.04
CA ARG A 895 17.22 -26.41 -26.98
C ARG A 895 17.85 -26.69 -28.32
N LYS A 896 17.25 -27.57 -29.10
CA LYS A 896 17.64 -27.75 -30.48
C LYS A 896 17.07 -26.62 -31.36
N PRO A 897 17.70 -26.35 -32.54
CA PRO A 897 17.11 -25.46 -33.51
C PRO A 897 15.80 -26.05 -34.07
N THR A 898 14.85 -25.16 -34.35
CA THR A 898 13.66 -25.59 -35.11
C THR A 898 14.02 -25.96 -36.55
N ALA A 899 13.15 -26.69 -37.24
CA ALA A 899 13.39 -27.06 -38.63
C ALA A 899 13.58 -25.84 -39.54
N GLU A 900 12.89 -24.72 -39.26
CA GLU A 900 13.02 -23.50 -40.05
C GLU A 900 14.36 -22.77 -39.75
N GLU A 901 14.77 -22.66 -38.46
CA GLU A 901 16.06 -22.12 -38.08
C GLU A 901 17.21 -22.93 -38.71
N MET A 902 17.15 -24.25 -38.60
CA MET A 902 18.15 -25.16 -39.22
C MET A 902 18.24 -24.97 -40.71
N LYS A 903 17.10 -24.91 -41.41
CA LYS A 903 17.06 -24.71 -42.87
C LYS A 903 17.68 -23.38 -43.30
N GLN A 904 17.37 -22.27 -42.58
CA GLN A 904 17.92 -20.96 -42.88
C GLN A 904 19.44 -20.92 -42.66
N LEU A 905 19.93 -21.47 -41.54
CA LEU A 905 21.36 -21.49 -41.23
C LEU A 905 22.15 -22.41 -42.17
N MET A 906 21.62 -23.57 -42.48
CA MET A 906 22.24 -24.47 -43.47
C MET A 906 22.26 -23.86 -44.85
N GLY A 907 21.26 -23.05 -45.23
CA GLY A 907 21.30 -22.25 -46.47
C GLY A 907 22.49 -21.32 -46.57
N GLN A 908 22.87 -20.64 -45.45
CA GLN A 908 24.05 -19.81 -45.40
C GLN A 908 25.37 -20.60 -45.50
N VAL A 909 25.44 -21.76 -44.84
CA VAL A 909 26.59 -22.67 -44.94
C VAL A 909 26.73 -23.20 -46.35
N ALA A 910 25.63 -23.54 -47.05
CA ALA A 910 25.65 -24.04 -48.41
C ALA A 910 26.09 -22.99 -49.41
N ALA A 911 25.83 -21.69 -49.16
CA ALA A 911 26.20 -20.60 -50.03
C ALA A 911 27.74 -20.43 -50.23
N VAL A 912 28.53 -20.89 -49.27
CA VAL A 912 30.02 -20.82 -49.32
C VAL A 912 30.66 -22.10 -49.89
N GLY A 913 29.83 -23.04 -50.36
CA GLY A 913 30.29 -24.27 -51.00
C GLY A 913 31.10 -25.19 -50.06
N GLU A 914 32.16 -25.84 -50.61
CA GLU A 914 32.96 -26.81 -49.85
C GLU A 914 34.23 -26.20 -49.21
N ASP A 915 34.39 -24.87 -49.27
CA ASP A 915 35.53 -24.19 -48.67
C ASP A 915 35.43 -24.29 -47.11
N LYS A 916 36.36 -25.09 -46.54
CA LYS A 916 36.38 -25.35 -45.09
C LYS A 916 36.61 -24.08 -44.27
N ALA A 917 37.46 -23.14 -44.77
CA ALA A 917 37.75 -21.91 -44.03
C ALA A 917 36.53 -20.98 -44.02
N GLN A 918 35.85 -20.84 -45.15
CA GLN A 918 34.62 -20.06 -45.23
C GLN A 918 33.47 -20.69 -44.41
N ARG A 919 33.35 -22.02 -44.41
CA ARG A 919 32.35 -22.72 -43.54
C ARG A 919 32.65 -22.45 -42.06
N GLU A 920 33.92 -22.50 -41.66
CA GLU A 920 34.30 -22.18 -40.25
C GLU A 920 33.94 -20.75 -39.90
N LEU A 921 34.18 -19.78 -40.80
CA LEU A 921 33.81 -18.37 -40.61
C LEU A 921 32.28 -18.22 -40.46
N VAL A 922 31.48 -18.78 -41.38
CA VAL A 922 30.01 -18.72 -41.29
C VAL A 922 29.49 -19.35 -40.01
N LEU A 923 30.05 -20.46 -39.53
CA LEU A 923 29.64 -21.08 -38.25
C LEU A 923 30.08 -20.25 -37.04
N ASN A 924 31.19 -19.53 -37.07
CA ASN A 924 31.57 -18.59 -36.05
C ASN A 924 30.62 -17.38 -36.04
N ASP A 925 30.19 -16.88 -37.22
CA ASP A 925 29.20 -15.81 -37.33
C ASP A 925 27.84 -16.25 -36.77
N VAL A 926 27.44 -17.51 -37.03
CA VAL A 926 26.24 -18.11 -36.41
C VAL A 926 26.38 -18.14 -34.89
N PHE A 927 27.50 -18.57 -34.36
CA PHE A 927 27.75 -18.62 -32.90
C PHE A 927 27.73 -17.21 -32.31
N TRP A 928 28.35 -16.24 -32.97
CA TRP A 928 28.32 -14.82 -32.56
C TRP A 928 26.88 -14.26 -32.57
N ALA A 929 26.10 -14.55 -33.61
CA ALA A 929 24.72 -14.09 -33.73
C ALA A 929 23.82 -14.69 -32.63
N VAL A 930 24.00 -15.97 -32.31
CA VAL A 930 23.31 -16.67 -31.21
C VAL A 930 23.61 -15.99 -29.87
N LEU A 931 24.86 -15.66 -29.58
CA LEU A 931 25.26 -14.99 -28.34
C LEU A 931 24.73 -13.55 -28.23
N ASN A 932 24.48 -12.89 -29.35
CA ASN A 932 23.89 -11.55 -29.40
C ASN A 932 22.35 -11.54 -29.47
N SER A 933 21.73 -12.71 -29.45
CA SER A 933 20.28 -12.82 -29.52
C SER A 933 19.60 -12.50 -28.16
N LYS A 934 18.34 -12.04 -28.23
CA LYS A 934 17.53 -11.85 -27.02
C LYS A 934 17.36 -13.15 -26.24
N GLU A 935 17.23 -14.30 -26.93
CA GLU A 935 17.04 -15.59 -26.29
C GLU A 935 18.25 -15.99 -25.43
N PHE A 936 19.48 -15.64 -25.84
CA PHE A 936 20.68 -15.89 -25.01
C PHE A 936 20.75 -14.93 -23.82
N MET A 937 20.53 -13.63 -24.05
CA MET A 937 20.73 -12.60 -23.01
C MET A 937 19.64 -12.57 -21.94
N PHE A 938 18.47 -13.13 -22.23
CA PHE A 938 17.34 -13.13 -21.31
C PHE A 938 17.05 -14.54 -20.79
N ASN A 939 16.67 -14.63 -19.54
CA ASN A 939 16.09 -15.82 -18.95
C ASN A 939 14.56 -15.79 -19.16
N HIS A 940 13.98 -16.87 -19.63
CA HIS A 940 12.59 -16.97 -20.03
C HIS A 940 11.92 -18.28 -19.61
#